data_2e061318c645e0e82f2e4036ab774cdb
#
_entry.id   2e061318c645e0e82f2e4036ab774cdb
#
_cell.length_a   1.000
_cell.length_b   1.000
_cell.length_c   1.000
_cell.angle_alpha   90.00
_cell.angle_beta   90.00
_cell.angle_gamma   90.00
#
_symmetry.space_group_name_H-M   'P 1'
#
loop_
_entity.id
_entity.type
_entity.pdbx_description
1 polymer ?
#
loop_
_entity_poly.entity_id
_entity_poly.type
_entity_poly.pdbx_seq_one_letter_code
_entity_poly.pdbx_strand_id
1 'polypeptide(L)'
;MRRNKLLNSLSSGHLTPGCSLAAASSCCGAGAVSTMSSFRAAFVFWAVVACAKPDLPLGEKEETGVQRCKNALKIPVLEVLPGGGWDNLRNVDMGQVIELNYTDCRTTEDGQYIIPDEVFTIPQKQSNLDLNSEILESWMNYKSSISSSINMEISVFSKVNGKFSTEFQRMKTLQVRDQAATTRVQVRNLIYTVKIDPASKLSSGFMKDLMDISDFLANNQTRMATYLAELLVLNYGTHVITSLEAGAILMQEDHIKSSFLQDSQSNHIGVTASAGVSFLNTVNFKASVNVTYQDDLTKSYLANRTNSRVQSIGGVPFYPGITLQTWQQSTTNHLVAIDRAGLPLHFFIKPNTLPQLPGPLVSKLSQTVETAVRQYYNFNTYPGCTDINSPNFNFHANTDDGSCEGKMTNFSFGGIYQECTQLTGSRSALLCQKLQQKNPLTGNFSCPAGYSPVHLLTQVYEEGYSQLECEEKCYWVIFCSTVCEDVFQVSKVQFRVFWCMVKDQVPANSGLLFGGLFSSKSVNPMTNSQSCPVGYIPVRLFASLSVCVSLDYEMGYKFSVPFGGFFSCAVGNPLLKSSVSTEGVPSLKKCPEGFSQHLAVISDGCQVSYCIKAGVFTGGSLPPARLPPFTRPPLLSQSTNTVLVTNREIARSWIKDSQTHRWRLGEPLELRRAMKVIHGNSKGLSGGATAGITVGVTTVLAAVIALAIYGTRKYKRREYQLFEEERRNLTSEILPPEDFPASELQQSPA
;
A
#
# COMPACT_ATOMS: atom_id res chain seq x y z
N MET A 1 35.65 -28.19 -36.28
CA MET A 1 35.09 -28.06 -37.67
C MET A 1 34.15 -26.87 -37.71
N ARG A 2 34.55 -25.86 -38.39
CA ARG A 2 33.87 -24.96 -39.38
C ARG A 2 32.54 -24.37 -38.90
N ARG A 3 32.50 -23.01 -38.64
CA ARG A 3 32.25 -21.84 -39.57
C ARG A 3 30.77 -21.60 -39.78
N ASN A 4 30.18 -20.42 -39.65
CA ASN A 4 30.49 -19.04 -40.06
C ASN A 4 29.54 -18.11 -39.30
N LYS A 5 29.88 -16.91 -38.78
CA LYS A 5 30.11 -15.59 -39.41
C LYS A 5 28.93 -15.03 -40.25
N LEU A 6 28.44 -13.87 -39.79
CA LEU A 6 28.39 -12.57 -40.47
C LEU A 6 27.44 -11.64 -39.67
N LEU A 7 27.93 -10.55 -39.11
CA LEU A 7 28.14 -9.18 -39.63
C LEU A 7 26.82 -8.45 -39.94
N ASN A 8 26.52 -7.33 -39.47
CA ASN A 8 27.04 -5.96 -39.33
C ASN A 8 25.86 -5.12 -38.78
N SER A 9 25.93 -4.06 -38.15
CA SER A 9 26.75 -2.89 -37.90
C SER A 9 25.84 -1.67 -37.67
N LEU A 10 26.33 -0.71 -36.91
CA LEU A 10 25.94 0.70 -36.83
C LEU A 10 24.64 1.03 -36.10
N SER A 11 24.54 1.98 -35.20
CA SER A 11 25.37 3.17 -34.94
C SER A 11 25.06 3.77 -33.57
N SER A 12 26.05 4.38 -33.05
CA SER A 12 26.09 5.30 -31.90
C SER A 12 25.01 6.38 -31.88
N GLY A 13 24.50 6.64 -30.66
CA GLY A 13 23.75 7.84 -30.37
C GLY A 13 23.76 8.13 -28.88
N HIS A 14 24.74 8.90 -28.43
CA HIS A 14 24.75 9.57 -27.12
C HIS A 14 23.54 10.47 -26.97
N LEU A 15 22.85 10.38 -25.86
CA LEU A 15 22.10 11.50 -25.27
C LEU A 15 22.15 11.46 -23.75
N THR A 16 22.80 12.44 -23.22
CA THR A 16 22.90 12.84 -21.82
C THR A 16 21.54 13.26 -21.23
N PRO A 17 21.33 13.12 -19.93
CA PRO A 17 20.17 13.67 -19.25
C PRO A 17 20.47 15.05 -18.67
N GLY A 18 19.56 15.96 -18.83
CA GLY A 18 19.58 17.24 -18.14
C GLY A 18 18.51 18.18 -18.67
N CYS A 19 17.45 18.34 -17.89
CA CYS A 19 16.75 19.63 -17.87
C CYS A 19 15.91 19.74 -16.57
N SER A 20 16.31 20.73 -15.82
CA SER A 20 15.68 21.29 -14.65
C SER A 20 14.39 22.03 -14.99
N LEU A 21 13.43 21.98 -14.06
CA LEU A 21 12.27 22.87 -14.01
C LEU A 21 12.69 24.33 -13.82
N ALA A 22 12.18 25.21 -14.67
CA ALA A 22 11.93 26.59 -14.32
C ALA A 22 10.95 27.24 -15.32
N ALA A 23 9.92 27.85 -14.76
CA ALA A 23 9.20 29.03 -15.24
C ALA A 23 8.54 29.02 -16.63
N ALA A 24 7.21 29.02 -16.64
CA ALA A 24 6.44 29.61 -17.72
C ALA A 24 5.55 30.71 -17.19
N SER A 25 5.99 31.94 -17.41
CA SER A 25 5.14 33.13 -17.40
C SER A 25 5.09 33.67 -18.82
N SER A 26 3.90 34.12 -19.18
CA SER A 26 3.61 35.11 -20.23
C SER A 26 3.69 34.68 -21.69
N CYS A 27 2.52 34.75 -22.35
CA CYS A 27 2.39 35.39 -23.64
C CYS A 27 0.93 35.79 -23.87
N CYS A 28 0.65 37.08 -23.73
CA CYS A 28 -0.45 37.78 -24.40
C CYS A 28 -0.05 38.02 -25.85
N GLY A 29 -0.82 37.51 -26.80
CA GLY A 29 -0.74 37.85 -28.22
C GLY A 29 -2.00 38.61 -28.60
N ALA A 30 -1.82 39.85 -29.02
CA ALA A 30 -2.84 40.72 -29.53
C ALA A 30 -3.22 40.35 -30.97
N GLY A 31 -4.49 40.54 -31.30
CA GLY A 31 -4.91 40.54 -32.71
C GLY A 31 -6.40 40.67 -32.92
N ALA A 32 -6.76 41.83 -33.40
CA ALA A 32 -7.88 42.21 -34.25
C ALA A 32 -9.18 42.72 -33.65
N VAL A 33 -9.27 44.00 -33.82
CA VAL A 33 -10.36 44.96 -33.89
C VAL A 33 -11.58 44.49 -34.68
N SER A 34 -12.79 44.70 -34.10
CA SER A 34 -13.94 45.27 -34.83
C SER A 34 -15.06 45.64 -33.89
N THR A 35 -15.28 46.93 -33.74
CA THR A 35 -16.50 47.71 -33.53
C THR A 35 -17.78 47.00 -33.01
N MET A 36 -18.27 47.48 -31.86
CA MET A 36 -19.64 48.03 -31.69
C MET A 36 -19.87 48.52 -30.25
N SER A 37 -19.93 49.79 -30.07
CA SER A 37 -21.00 50.68 -29.66
C SER A 37 -21.67 50.48 -28.28
N SER A 38 -21.41 51.52 -27.46
CA SER A 38 -22.28 52.30 -26.60
C SER A 38 -23.16 51.72 -25.48
N PHE A 39 -22.89 50.54 -24.94
CA PHE A 39 -23.53 50.10 -23.68
C PHE A 39 -22.55 49.54 -22.64
N ARG A 40 -21.28 49.68 -22.84
CA ARG A 40 -20.22 49.19 -21.93
C ARG A 40 -19.61 50.23 -20.99
N ALA A 41 -20.02 51.48 -21.06
CA ALA A 41 -19.44 52.55 -20.25
C ALA A 41 -19.87 52.49 -18.77
N ALA A 42 -21.08 52.02 -18.46
CA ALA A 42 -21.55 51.96 -17.07
C ALA A 42 -21.04 50.72 -16.29
N PHE A 43 -20.73 49.63 -16.97
CA PHE A 43 -20.19 48.39 -16.33
C PHE A 43 -18.69 48.41 -16.15
N VAL A 44 -17.97 49.13 -16.99
CA VAL A 44 -16.50 49.28 -16.88
C VAL A 44 -16.11 50.19 -15.73
N PHE A 45 -16.94 51.21 -15.41
CA PHE A 45 -16.67 52.10 -14.25
C PHE A 45 -16.89 51.37 -12.90
N TRP A 46 -17.82 50.41 -12.83
CA TRP A 46 -18.00 49.59 -11.62
C TRP A 46 -16.96 48.47 -11.51
N ALA A 47 -16.46 47.93 -12.61
CA ALA A 47 -15.41 46.91 -12.61
C ALA A 47 -14.01 47.47 -12.27
N VAL A 48 -13.74 48.70 -12.65
CA VAL A 48 -12.46 49.38 -12.31
C VAL A 48 -12.42 49.82 -10.85
N VAL A 49 -13.56 50.15 -10.24
CA VAL A 49 -13.61 50.49 -8.79
C VAL A 49 -13.60 49.23 -7.92
N ALA A 50 -14.01 48.07 -8.48
CA ALA A 50 -13.95 46.78 -7.76
C ALA A 50 -12.60 46.04 -7.86
N CYS A 51 -11.68 46.48 -8.75
CA CYS A 51 -10.34 45.92 -8.88
C CYS A 51 -9.22 46.73 -8.21
N ALA A 52 -9.53 47.86 -7.57
CA ALA A 52 -8.63 48.47 -6.65
C ALA A 52 -8.73 47.75 -5.30
N LYS A 53 -8.21 46.54 -5.21
CA LYS A 53 -7.82 45.99 -3.91
C LYS A 53 -6.73 46.91 -3.38
N PRO A 54 -6.83 47.41 -2.14
CA PRO A 54 -5.66 47.97 -1.49
C PRO A 54 -4.60 46.84 -1.52
N ASP A 55 -3.39 47.16 -1.93
CA ASP A 55 -2.23 46.35 -1.69
C ASP A 55 -2.18 46.06 -0.20
N LEU A 56 -2.78 44.94 0.20
CA LEU A 56 -2.45 44.30 1.45
C LEU A 56 -0.95 43.98 1.32
N PRO A 57 -0.13 44.43 2.27
CA PRO A 57 1.28 44.05 2.27
C PRO A 57 1.31 42.56 2.07
N LEU A 58 2.05 42.09 1.05
CA LEU A 58 2.41 40.70 0.87
C LEU A 58 2.83 40.24 2.26
N GLY A 59 1.96 39.43 2.93
CA GLY A 59 2.28 38.88 4.22
C GLY A 59 3.65 38.25 4.07
N GLU A 60 4.62 38.73 4.81
CA GLU A 60 5.89 38.05 5.00
C GLU A 60 5.53 36.58 5.19
N LYS A 61 6.04 35.72 4.32
CA LYS A 61 5.93 34.28 4.51
C LYS A 61 6.43 34.01 5.90
N GLU A 62 5.57 33.64 6.81
CA GLU A 62 5.89 33.35 8.18
C GLU A 62 7.08 32.37 8.15
N GLU A 63 8.24 32.88 8.57
CA GLU A 63 9.50 32.17 8.47
C GLU A 63 9.37 30.92 9.34
N THR A 64 9.54 29.73 8.74
CA THR A 64 9.45 28.49 9.51
C THR A 64 10.43 28.50 10.67
N GLY A 65 10.10 27.89 11.80
CA GLY A 65 10.98 27.87 12.98
C GLY A 65 12.42 27.44 12.65
N VAL A 66 12.57 26.43 11.77
CA VAL A 66 13.87 25.95 11.26
C VAL A 66 14.64 27.08 10.55
N GLN A 67 13.97 27.85 9.67
CA GLN A 67 14.61 28.89 8.89
C GLN A 67 15.05 30.06 9.81
N ARG A 68 14.21 30.41 10.77
CA ARG A 68 14.55 31.40 11.80
C ARG A 68 15.81 31.02 12.57
N CYS A 69 15.89 29.75 13.02
CA CYS A 69 17.04 29.25 13.76
C CYS A 69 18.32 29.19 12.89
N LYS A 70 18.20 28.77 11.62
CA LYS A 70 19.31 28.80 10.65
C LYS A 70 19.85 30.20 10.44
N ASN A 71 18.97 31.19 10.31
CA ASN A 71 19.35 32.59 10.10
C ASN A 71 20.01 33.18 11.35
N ALA A 72 19.54 32.81 12.55
CA ALA A 72 20.07 33.31 13.81
C ALA A 72 21.45 32.70 14.15
N LEU A 73 21.59 31.38 14.01
CA LEU A 73 22.78 30.66 14.49
C LEU A 73 23.81 30.39 13.39
N LYS A 74 23.43 30.42 12.11
CA LYS A 74 24.30 30.16 10.94
C LYS A 74 25.03 28.80 10.96
N ILE A 75 24.44 27.81 11.59
CA ILE A 75 24.93 26.44 11.63
C ILE A 75 23.92 25.49 10.95
N PRO A 76 24.35 24.31 10.47
CA PRO A 76 23.48 23.36 9.84
C PRO A 76 22.46 22.73 10.83
N VAL A 77 21.39 22.20 10.30
CA VAL A 77 20.41 21.39 11.06
C VAL A 77 20.85 19.93 11.03
N LEU A 78 20.71 19.23 12.14
CA LEU A 78 20.89 17.79 12.17
C LEU A 78 19.74 17.13 11.39
N GLU A 79 20.06 16.42 10.31
CA GLU A 79 19.06 15.77 9.44
C GLU A 79 18.63 14.40 9.95
N VAL A 80 19.44 13.80 10.81
CA VAL A 80 19.26 12.44 11.34
C VAL A 80 18.48 12.53 12.65
N LEU A 81 17.15 12.40 12.58
CA LEU A 81 16.25 12.66 13.71
C LEU A 81 15.35 11.45 14.00
N PRO A 82 15.11 11.13 15.29
CA PRO A 82 14.11 10.17 15.73
C PRO A 82 12.69 10.74 15.61
N GLY A 83 11.67 9.94 15.97
CA GLY A 83 10.26 10.37 15.98
C GLY A 83 9.50 10.03 14.70
N GLY A 84 10.20 9.58 13.68
CA GLY A 84 9.59 9.00 12.46
C GLY A 84 9.07 7.58 12.70
N GLY A 85 8.11 7.18 11.87
CA GLY A 85 7.67 5.80 11.77
C GLY A 85 8.70 4.93 11.07
N TRP A 86 8.65 3.64 11.32
CA TRP A 86 9.57 2.65 10.75
C TRP A 86 8.85 1.36 10.36
N ASP A 87 9.06 0.91 9.14
CA ASP A 87 8.62 -0.42 8.72
C ASP A 87 9.72 -1.44 9.00
N ASN A 88 9.54 -2.19 10.09
CA ASN A 88 10.55 -3.13 10.57
C ASN A 88 10.65 -4.41 9.74
N LEU A 89 9.72 -4.69 8.83
CA LEU A 89 9.83 -5.78 7.86
C LEU A 89 10.75 -5.42 6.69
N ARG A 90 10.65 -4.17 6.20
CA ARG A 90 11.36 -3.68 5.01
C ARG A 90 12.61 -2.88 5.33
N ASN A 91 12.80 -2.47 6.58
CA ASN A 91 13.82 -1.51 7.02
C ASN A 91 13.72 -0.18 6.26
N VAL A 92 12.55 0.46 6.30
CA VAL A 92 12.25 1.70 5.57
C VAL A 92 11.68 2.74 6.53
N ASP A 93 12.18 3.98 6.42
CA ASP A 93 11.62 5.13 7.11
C ASP A 93 10.21 5.46 6.58
N MET A 94 9.29 5.81 7.49
CA MET A 94 7.89 6.05 7.21
C MET A 94 7.47 7.47 7.66
N GLY A 95 6.16 7.75 7.70
CA GLY A 95 5.62 9.05 8.07
C GLY A 95 6.00 9.48 9.50
N GLN A 96 6.03 10.80 9.73
CA GLN A 96 6.38 11.39 11.04
C GLN A 96 5.28 11.12 12.07
N VAL A 97 5.65 10.52 13.20
CA VAL A 97 4.72 10.18 14.30
C VAL A 97 4.78 11.21 15.42
N ILE A 98 5.97 11.70 15.75
CA ILE A 98 6.18 12.69 16.82
C ILE A 98 6.32 14.08 16.20
N GLU A 99 5.73 15.08 16.81
CA GLU A 99 5.88 16.47 16.40
C GLU A 99 7.31 16.95 16.75
N LEU A 100 7.96 17.61 15.78
CA LEU A 100 9.30 18.18 15.97
C LEU A 100 9.24 19.68 15.72
N ASN A 101 9.55 20.46 16.75
CA ASN A 101 9.50 21.91 16.73
C ASN A 101 10.90 22.53 16.88
N TYR A 102 11.06 23.77 16.42
CA TYR A 102 12.30 24.53 16.51
C TYR A 102 12.00 25.91 17.10
N THR A 103 11.35 25.91 18.26
CA THR A 103 10.92 27.17 18.93
C THR A 103 12.08 27.79 19.63
N ASP A 104 12.89 27.01 20.33
CA ASP A 104 13.96 27.43 21.21
C ASP A 104 15.33 27.50 20.51
N CYS A 105 15.41 27.09 19.23
CA CYS A 105 16.65 27.03 18.45
C CYS A 105 17.79 26.29 19.20
N ARG A 106 17.45 25.12 19.76
CA ARG A 106 18.40 24.27 20.49
C ARG A 106 19.50 23.75 19.58
N THR A 107 20.66 23.48 20.15
CA THR A 107 21.82 22.93 19.44
C THR A 107 22.31 21.65 20.10
N THR A 108 23.11 20.88 19.37
CA THR A 108 23.92 19.81 19.96
C THR A 108 24.85 20.36 21.05
N GLU A 109 25.30 19.51 22.00
CA GLU A 109 26.15 19.93 23.12
C GLU A 109 27.46 20.62 22.64
N ASP A 110 27.97 20.23 21.48
CA ASP A 110 29.16 20.79 20.84
C ASP A 110 28.86 22.04 19.95
N GLY A 111 27.60 22.43 19.82
CA GLY A 111 27.18 23.59 19.03
C GLY A 111 27.28 23.38 17.50
N GLN A 112 27.49 22.18 17.00
CA GLN A 112 27.69 21.93 15.57
C GLN A 112 26.40 21.91 14.75
N TYR A 113 25.27 21.51 15.34
CA TYR A 113 24.00 21.34 14.65
C TYR A 113 22.84 21.94 15.43
N ILE A 114 21.85 22.45 14.71
CA ILE A 114 20.52 22.79 15.27
C ILE A 114 19.71 21.50 15.40
N ILE A 115 19.05 21.33 16.54
CA ILE A 115 18.18 20.18 16.84
C ILE A 115 16.77 20.65 17.23
N PRO A 116 15.73 19.83 17.02
CA PRO A 116 14.38 20.11 17.51
C PRO A 116 14.31 20.18 19.05
N ASP A 117 13.28 20.86 19.55
CA ASP A 117 13.08 21.06 21.00
C ASP A 117 12.79 19.72 21.73
N GLU A 118 12.18 18.77 21.03
CA GLU A 118 11.85 17.42 21.53
C GLU A 118 13.02 16.42 21.46
N VAL A 119 14.16 16.84 20.93
CA VAL A 119 15.31 15.96 20.69
C VAL A 119 16.48 16.38 21.59
N PHE A 120 17.23 15.38 22.05
CA PHE A 120 18.51 15.59 22.70
C PHE A 120 19.57 14.66 22.12
N THR A 121 20.81 15.16 22.11
CA THR A 121 21.96 14.46 21.56
C THR A 121 22.96 14.16 22.65
N ILE A 122 23.58 12.98 22.55
CA ILE A 122 24.68 12.56 23.41
C ILE A 122 25.90 12.43 22.51
N PRO A 123 26.87 13.35 22.56
CA PRO A 123 28.06 13.27 21.74
C PRO A 123 28.94 12.10 22.20
N GLN A 124 29.53 11.41 21.24
CA GLN A 124 30.49 10.37 21.52
C GLN A 124 31.84 11.00 21.90
N LYS A 125 32.18 10.90 23.18
CA LYS A 125 33.42 11.53 23.73
C LYS A 125 34.67 10.69 23.48
N GLN A 126 34.51 9.43 23.05
CA GLN A 126 35.63 8.55 22.70
C GLN A 126 35.55 8.21 21.20
N SER A 127 36.59 8.56 20.47
CA SER A 127 36.70 8.20 19.05
C SER A 127 37.14 6.73 18.94
N ASN A 128 36.20 5.82 19.17
CA ASN A 128 36.45 4.39 18.96
C ASN A 128 36.01 4.02 17.54
N LEU A 129 36.95 3.60 16.74
CA LEU A 129 36.69 2.90 15.47
C LEU A 129 36.50 1.43 15.81
N ASP A 130 35.24 1.02 15.90
CA ASP A 130 34.92 -0.38 16.13
C ASP A 130 35.01 -1.16 14.82
N LEU A 131 36.07 -1.95 14.69
CA LEU A 131 36.18 -2.94 13.61
C LEU A 131 35.47 -4.21 14.04
N ASN A 132 34.33 -4.50 13.42
CA ASN A 132 33.61 -5.73 13.66
C ASN A 132 33.70 -6.63 12.43
N SER A 133 34.01 -7.91 12.67
CA SER A 133 34.06 -8.94 11.64
C SER A 133 33.22 -10.13 12.07
N GLU A 134 32.24 -10.50 11.25
CA GLU A 134 31.29 -11.58 11.53
C GLU A 134 31.10 -12.51 10.32
N ILE A 135 30.71 -13.76 10.59
CA ILE A 135 30.30 -14.72 9.57
C ILE A 135 28.80 -14.96 9.70
N LEU A 136 28.10 -14.75 8.62
CA LEU A 136 26.69 -15.10 8.45
C LEU A 136 26.60 -16.37 7.60
N GLU A 137 26.67 -17.53 8.24
CA GLU A 137 26.67 -18.83 7.58
C GLU A 137 25.33 -19.08 6.86
N SER A 138 24.25 -18.61 7.46
CA SER A 138 22.89 -18.73 6.93
C SER A 138 22.19 -17.39 6.94
N TRP A 139 21.45 -17.11 5.86
CA TRP A 139 20.56 -15.96 5.77
C TRP A 139 19.48 -15.95 6.88
N MET A 140 19.22 -17.08 7.54
CA MET A 140 18.33 -17.13 8.70
C MET A 140 18.85 -16.30 9.87
N ASN A 141 20.17 -16.19 10.01
CA ASN A 141 20.86 -15.43 11.05
C ASN A 141 21.14 -13.98 10.61
N TYR A 142 20.34 -13.48 9.66
CA TYR A 142 20.49 -12.12 9.16
C TYR A 142 20.47 -11.08 10.28
N LYS A 143 21.41 -10.14 10.17
CA LYS A 143 21.47 -8.92 10.95
C LYS A 143 21.59 -7.75 10.00
N SER A 144 20.74 -6.73 10.17
CA SER A 144 20.86 -5.50 9.37
C SER A 144 22.11 -4.72 9.75
N SER A 145 22.75 -4.11 8.78
CA SER A 145 23.92 -3.25 9.01
C SER A 145 23.55 -1.91 9.65
N ILE A 146 22.32 -1.44 9.50
CA ILE A 146 21.86 -0.10 9.91
C ILE A 146 20.63 -0.09 10.82
N SER A 147 20.08 -1.23 11.15
CA SER A 147 18.83 -1.37 11.92
C SER A 147 18.86 -2.60 12.83
N SER A 148 20.04 -2.94 13.30
CA SER A 148 20.27 -4.14 14.09
C SER A 148 19.48 -4.10 15.41
N SER A 149 19.49 -2.98 16.12
CA SER A 149 18.83 -2.84 17.42
C SER A 149 17.32 -2.93 17.32
N ILE A 150 16.69 -2.24 16.36
CA ILE A 150 15.22 -2.26 16.20
C ILE A 150 14.74 -3.61 15.64
N ASN A 151 15.55 -4.28 14.81
CA ASN A 151 15.21 -5.61 14.29
C ASN A 151 15.31 -6.71 15.38
N MET A 152 16.16 -6.53 16.39
CA MET A 152 16.33 -7.47 17.51
C MET A 152 15.31 -7.28 18.62
N GLU A 153 14.39 -6.32 18.52
CA GLU A 153 13.33 -6.16 19.51
C GLU A 153 12.58 -7.47 19.72
N ILE A 154 12.46 -7.88 20.98
CA ILE A 154 11.86 -9.15 21.38
C ILE A 154 10.33 -9.02 21.29
N SER A 155 9.79 -9.26 20.13
CA SER A 155 8.37 -9.45 19.90
C SER A 155 8.12 -10.85 19.31
N VAL A 156 6.87 -11.31 19.39
CA VAL A 156 6.44 -12.59 18.77
C VAL A 156 6.78 -12.63 17.27
N PHE A 157 7.01 -11.48 16.65
CA PHE A 157 7.23 -11.28 15.22
C PHE A 157 8.69 -11.00 14.84
N SER A 158 9.61 -10.95 15.81
CA SER A 158 11.03 -10.64 15.58
C SER A 158 11.69 -11.52 14.49
N LYS A 159 11.18 -12.73 14.25
CA LYS A 159 11.71 -13.68 13.27
C LYS A 159 11.69 -13.18 11.83
N VAL A 160 10.83 -12.21 11.48
CA VAL A 160 10.69 -11.69 10.11
C VAL A 160 11.14 -10.23 9.98
N ASN A 161 11.64 -9.63 11.05
CA ASN A 161 12.19 -8.27 11.01
C ASN A 161 13.34 -8.17 9.99
N GLY A 162 13.31 -7.15 9.16
CA GLY A 162 14.31 -6.87 8.12
C GLY A 162 14.33 -7.83 6.93
N LYS A 163 13.53 -8.92 6.94
CA LYS A 163 13.60 -9.97 5.90
C LYS A 163 12.97 -9.57 4.56
N PHE A 164 12.45 -8.36 4.44
CA PHE A 164 12.03 -7.75 3.18
C PHE A 164 12.90 -6.56 2.78
N SER A 165 14.00 -6.32 3.49
CA SER A 165 14.98 -5.31 3.11
C SER A 165 15.77 -5.75 1.87
N THR A 166 16.25 -4.78 1.09
CA THR A 166 17.10 -5.05 -0.08
C THR A 166 18.38 -5.77 0.29
N GLU A 167 18.94 -5.45 1.47
CA GLU A 167 20.13 -6.09 2.03
C GLU A 167 19.91 -7.60 2.23
N PHE A 168 18.84 -7.96 2.93
CA PHE A 168 18.47 -9.36 3.16
C PHE A 168 18.21 -10.12 1.86
N GLN A 169 17.40 -9.54 0.97
CA GLN A 169 17.04 -10.22 -0.29
C GLN A 169 18.27 -10.52 -1.15
N ARG A 170 19.20 -9.57 -1.20
CA ARG A 170 20.48 -9.78 -1.91
C ARG A 170 21.30 -10.89 -1.25
N MET A 171 21.50 -10.81 0.06
CA MET A 171 22.29 -11.80 0.81
C MET A 171 21.72 -13.21 0.63
N LYS A 172 20.42 -13.41 0.85
CA LYS A 172 19.75 -14.69 0.67
C LYS A 172 19.90 -15.22 -0.76
N THR A 173 19.69 -14.37 -1.76
CA THR A 173 19.79 -14.76 -3.17
C THR A 173 21.21 -15.24 -3.51
N LEU A 174 22.24 -14.53 -3.03
CA LEU A 174 23.63 -14.90 -3.28
C LEU A 174 24.01 -16.17 -2.52
N GLN A 175 23.62 -16.29 -1.26
CA GLN A 175 23.90 -17.50 -0.47
C GLN A 175 23.29 -18.75 -1.09
N VAL A 176 22.03 -18.67 -1.54
CA VAL A 176 21.34 -19.81 -2.16
C VAL A 176 21.89 -20.14 -3.55
N ARG A 177 22.12 -19.12 -4.39
CA ARG A 177 22.61 -19.32 -5.76
C ARG A 177 24.03 -19.87 -5.79
N ASP A 178 24.92 -19.30 -4.98
CA ASP A 178 26.36 -19.59 -5.02
C ASP A 178 26.78 -20.62 -3.97
N GLN A 179 25.82 -21.15 -3.20
CA GLN A 179 26.07 -22.03 -2.03
C GLN A 179 27.15 -21.43 -1.15
N ALA A 180 26.99 -20.18 -0.77
CA ALA A 180 27.99 -19.37 -0.10
C ALA A 180 27.53 -18.96 1.31
N ALA A 181 28.50 -18.74 2.19
CA ALA A 181 28.32 -17.97 3.41
C ALA A 181 28.74 -16.51 3.18
N THR A 182 28.32 -15.60 4.04
CA THR A 182 28.66 -14.18 3.95
C THR A 182 29.58 -13.80 5.12
N THR A 183 30.74 -13.23 4.84
CA THR A 183 31.52 -12.50 5.84
C THR A 183 31.25 -11.02 5.71
N ARG A 184 31.04 -10.35 6.83
CA ARG A 184 30.85 -8.91 6.89
C ARG A 184 31.91 -8.31 7.81
N VAL A 185 32.64 -7.35 7.26
CA VAL A 185 33.60 -6.54 8.02
C VAL A 185 33.13 -5.10 7.94
N GLN A 186 32.94 -4.46 9.09
CA GLN A 186 32.46 -3.08 9.13
C GLN A 186 33.27 -2.26 10.14
N VAL A 187 33.49 -1.01 9.78
CA VAL A 187 33.98 0.04 10.67
C VAL A 187 32.85 1.03 10.92
N ARG A 188 32.50 1.22 12.16
CA ARG A 188 31.48 2.18 12.59
C ARG A 188 32.17 3.41 13.19
N ASN A 189 31.76 4.59 12.72
CA ASN A 189 32.15 5.88 13.26
C ASN A 189 30.92 6.59 13.81
N LEU A 190 30.67 6.39 15.10
CA LEU A 190 29.54 6.99 15.82
C LEU A 190 29.93 8.41 16.28
N ILE A 191 29.10 9.38 15.95
CA ILE A 191 29.28 10.80 16.35
C ILE A 191 28.29 11.18 17.45
N TYR A 192 26.99 10.92 17.25
CA TYR A 192 25.95 11.20 18.25
C TYR A 192 25.02 10.02 18.45
N THR A 193 24.59 9.82 19.68
CA THR A 193 23.34 9.12 19.97
C THR A 193 22.24 10.17 20.08
N VAL A 194 21.23 10.10 19.21
CA VAL A 194 20.12 11.05 19.13
C VAL A 194 18.87 10.38 19.69
N LYS A 195 18.23 11.03 20.67
CA LYS A 195 17.05 10.47 21.35
C LYS A 195 15.92 11.48 21.38
N ILE A 196 14.69 10.98 21.41
CA ILE A 196 13.48 11.77 21.57
C ILE A 196 13.05 11.83 23.03
N ASP A 197 12.49 12.96 23.45
CA ASP A 197 11.90 13.09 24.78
C ASP A 197 10.63 12.22 24.84
N PRO A 198 10.50 11.32 25.82
CA PRO A 198 9.32 10.48 25.99
C PRO A 198 8.01 11.27 26.22
N ALA A 199 8.09 12.55 26.60
CA ALA A 199 6.95 13.44 26.80
C ALA A 199 6.49 14.16 25.54
N SER A 200 7.17 13.96 24.39
CA SER A 200 6.88 14.62 23.13
C SER A 200 5.46 14.36 22.64
N LYS A 201 4.88 15.35 21.99
CA LYS A 201 3.53 15.27 21.40
C LYS A 201 3.53 14.49 20.10
N LEU A 202 2.38 13.89 19.79
CA LEU A 202 2.15 13.26 18.50
C LEU A 202 1.99 14.32 17.40
N SER A 203 2.48 14.02 16.20
CA SER A 203 2.32 14.89 15.03
C SER A 203 0.84 15.06 14.68
N SER A 204 0.50 16.22 14.14
CA SER A 204 -0.89 16.56 13.80
C SER A 204 -1.52 15.61 12.80
N GLY A 205 -0.75 15.10 11.83
CA GLY A 205 -1.20 14.11 10.85
C GLY A 205 -1.52 12.77 11.50
N PHE A 206 -0.59 12.23 12.29
CA PHE A 206 -0.78 10.98 13.00
C PHE A 206 -1.94 11.07 14.00
N MET A 207 -2.02 12.16 14.74
CA MET A 207 -3.12 12.45 15.66
C MET A 207 -4.48 12.43 14.94
N LYS A 208 -4.57 13.09 13.78
CA LYS A 208 -5.79 13.11 12.97
C LYS A 208 -6.23 11.70 12.58
N ASP A 209 -5.30 10.89 12.06
CA ASP A 209 -5.61 9.52 11.63
C ASP A 209 -6.08 8.65 12.81
N LEU A 210 -5.49 8.83 14.01
CA LEU A 210 -5.94 8.18 15.23
C LEU A 210 -7.35 8.61 15.65
N MET A 211 -7.66 9.91 15.52
CA MET A 211 -9.00 10.43 15.83
C MET A 211 -10.06 9.86 14.87
N ASP A 212 -9.74 9.80 13.57
CA ASP A 212 -10.64 9.21 12.57
C ASP A 212 -10.94 7.72 12.88
N ILE A 213 -9.94 6.93 13.29
CA ILE A 213 -10.14 5.53 13.73
C ILE A 213 -11.01 5.49 15.01
N SER A 214 -10.73 6.37 15.98
CA SER A 214 -11.45 6.40 17.27
C SER A 214 -12.93 6.70 17.09
N ASP A 215 -13.27 7.57 16.13
CA ASP A 215 -14.66 7.91 15.82
C ASP A 215 -15.44 6.70 15.30
N PHE A 216 -14.84 5.89 14.43
CA PHE A 216 -15.46 4.65 13.97
C PHE A 216 -15.55 3.59 15.08
N LEU A 217 -14.56 3.50 15.97
CA LEU A 217 -14.59 2.59 17.11
C LEU A 217 -15.67 2.99 18.13
N ALA A 218 -15.86 4.28 18.37
CA ALA A 218 -16.91 4.80 19.24
C ALA A 218 -18.31 4.50 18.70
N ASN A 219 -18.45 4.52 17.38
CA ASN A 219 -19.68 4.18 16.65
C ASN A 219 -19.87 2.68 16.39
N ASN A 220 -19.04 1.83 16.99
CA ASN A 220 -19.04 0.37 16.80
C ASN A 220 -18.90 -0.09 15.32
N GLN A 221 -18.32 0.76 14.48
CA GLN A 221 -18.03 0.47 13.07
C GLN A 221 -16.64 -0.18 12.95
N THR A 222 -16.49 -1.35 13.55
CA THR A 222 -15.19 -2.05 13.72
C THR A 222 -14.50 -2.32 12.39
N ARG A 223 -15.26 -2.65 11.33
CA ARG A 223 -14.69 -2.94 10.00
C ARG A 223 -13.98 -1.72 9.40
N MET A 224 -14.59 -0.52 9.50
CA MET A 224 -13.97 0.70 9.01
C MET A 224 -12.76 1.09 9.85
N ALA A 225 -12.88 0.95 11.18
CA ALA A 225 -11.77 1.18 12.08
C ALA A 225 -10.57 0.27 11.79
N THR A 226 -10.80 -1.02 11.52
CA THR A 226 -9.74 -1.97 11.11
C THR A 226 -9.10 -1.54 9.80
N TYR A 227 -9.89 -1.20 8.78
CA TYR A 227 -9.38 -0.71 7.50
C TYR A 227 -8.49 0.54 7.65
N LEU A 228 -8.93 1.51 8.45
CA LEU A 228 -8.15 2.72 8.71
C LEU A 228 -6.89 2.44 9.55
N ALA A 229 -6.95 1.51 10.50
CA ALA A 229 -5.77 1.08 11.25
C ALA A 229 -4.74 0.37 10.35
N GLU A 230 -5.19 -0.39 9.36
CA GLU A 230 -4.31 -0.97 8.34
C GLU A 230 -3.68 0.12 7.46
N LEU A 231 -4.42 1.17 7.09
CA LEU A 231 -3.87 2.34 6.38
C LEU A 231 -2.88 3.13 7.27
N LEU A 232 -3.13 3.20 8.57
CA LEU A 232 -2.19 3.80 9.51
C LEU A 232 -0.84 3.05 9.49
N VAL A 233 -0.86 1.71 9.49
CA VAL A 233 0.35 0.88 9.35
C VAL A 233 1.02 1.10 8.00
N LEU A 234 0.27 1.27 6.92
CA LEU A 234 0.81 1.59 5.60
C LEU A 234 1.56 2.92 5.59
N ASN A 235 1.05 3.94 6.32
CA ASN A 235 1.59 5.29 6.32
C ASN A 235 2.74 5.48 7.31
N TYR A 236 2.67 4.84 8.48
CA TYR A 236 3.60 5.07 9.59
C TYR A 236 4.43 3.83 9.98
N GLY A 237 4.20 2.70 9.32
CA GLY A 237 4.94 1.47 9.59
C GLY A 237 4.50 0.74 10.86
N THR A 238 5.42 -0.01 11.45
CA THR A 238 5.17 -0.91 12.59
C THR A 238 5.69 -0.37 13.90
N HIS A 239 6.72 0.50 13.86
CA HIS A 239 7.44 1.04 15.01
C HIS A 239 7.60 2.56 14.88
N VAL A 240 7.92 3.20 15.99
CA VAL A 240 8.38 4.59 16.04
C VAL A 240 9.83 4.59 16.50
N ILE A 241 10.68 5.28 15.77
CA ILE A 241 12.09 5.44 16.12
C ILE A 241 12.20 6.37 17.33
N THR A 242 12.71 5.86 18.46
CA THR A 242 12.88 6.62 19.70
C THR A 242 14.32 7.06 19.92
N SER A 243 15.26 6.33 19.36
CA SER A 243 16.68 6.62 19.41
C SER A 243 17.36 6.16 18.14
N LEU A 244 18.38 6.85 17.74
CA LEU A 244 19.24 6.44 16.63
C LEU A 244 20.70 6.83 16.90
N GLU A 245 21.59 6.12 16.24
CA GLU A 245 23.01 6.43 16.20
C GLU A 245 23.30 7.18 14.90
N ALA A 246 23.77 8.43 15.04
CA ALA A 246 24.16 9.29 13.92
C ALA A 246 25.69 9.18 13.71
N GLY A 247 26.07 8.77 12.51
CA GLY A 247 27.48 8.54 12.18
C GLY A 247 27.66 8.06 10.75
N ALA A 248 28.62 7.18 10.52
CA ALA A 248 28.84 6.52 9.24
C ALA A 248 29.36 5.08 9.42
N ILE A 249 29.13 4.24 8.41
CA ILE A 249 29.64 2.87 8.32
C ILE A 249 30.40 2.70 7.01
N LEU A 250 31.59 2.15 7.08
CA LEU A 250 32.31 1.64 5.94
C LEU A 250 32.38 0.12 6.09
N MET A 251 31.84 -0.63 5.13
CA MET A 251 31.75 -2.08 5.24
C MET A 251 32.13 -2.80 3.95
N GLN A 252 32.63 -4.03 4.13
CA GLN A 252 32.86 -5.00 3.07
C GLN A 252 32.07 -6.26 3.37
N GLU A 253 31.31 -6.72 2.39
CA GLU A 253 30.62 -8.01 2.40
C GLU A 253 31.26 -8.91 1.34
N ASP A 254 31.83 -10.03 1.79
CA ASP A 254 32.37 -11.07 0.92
C ASP A 254 31.48 -12.31 1.01
N HIS A 255 31.17 -12.91 -0.14
CA HIS A 255 30.54 -14.21 -0.21
C HIS A 255 31.61 -15.28 -0.48
N ILE A 256 31.70 -16.25 0.41
CA ILE A 256 32.71 -17.34 0.35
C ILE A 256 31.99 -18.68 0.20
N LYS A 257 32.57 -19.62 -0.53
CA LYS A 257 32.01 -20.96 -0.72
C LYS A 257 31.76 -21.66 0.61
N SER A 258 30.56 -22.20 0.82
CA SER A 258 30.25 -22.94 2.06
C SER A 258 31.12 -24.16 2.28
N SER A 259 31.60 -24.82 1.20
CA SER A 259 32.53 -25.93 1.29
C SER A 259 33.86 -25.52 1.95
N PHE A 260 34.38 -24.34 1.61
CA PHE A 260 35.59 -23.80 2.25
C PHE A 260 35.38 -23.57 3.75
N LEU A 261 34.19 -23.09 4.14
CA LEU A 261 33.87 -22.85 5.53
C LEU A 261 33.74 -24.16 6.33
N GLN A 262 33.17 -25.22 5.73
CA GLN A 262 33.06 -26.54 6.32
C GLN A 262 34.43 -27.20 6.51
N ASP A 263 35.30 -27.09 5.52
CA ASP A 263 36.69 -27.59 5.62
C ASP A 263 37.49 -26.82 6.68
N SER A 264 37.14 -25.55 6.92
CA SER A 264 37.76 -24.63 7.89
C SER A 264 36.99 -24.53 9.21
N GLN A 265 36.05 -25.42 9.50
CA GLN A 265 35.11 -25.31 10.61
C GLN A 265 35.76 -25.18 11.99
N SER A 266 36.95 -25.71 12.16
CA SER A 266 37.79 -25.53 13.38
C SER A 266 38.46 -24.15 13.47
N ASN A 267 38.35 -23.29 12.45
CA ASN A 267 39.10 -22.04 12.36
C ASN A 267 38.26 -20.83 11.91
N HIS A 268 37.00 -20.73 12.36
CA HIS A 268 36.14 -19.57 12.09
C HIS A 268 36.79 -18.23 12.49
N ILE A 269 37.57 -18.23 13.57
CA ILE A 269 38.32 -17.05 14.00
C ILE A 269 39.35 -16.65 12.93
N GLY A 270 40.02 -17.62 12.32
CA GLY A 270 40.96 -17.35 11.24
C GLY A 270 40.28 -16.81 9.98
N VAL A 271 39.08 -17.32 9.63
CA VAL A 271 38.32 -16.83 8.49
C VAL A 271 37.85 -15.38 8.71
N THR A 272 37.36 -15.04 9.91
CA THR A 272 36.99 -13.65 10.25
C THR A 272 38.20 -12.73 10.27
N ALA A 273 39.36 -13.20 10.75
CA ALA A 273 40.62 -12.47 10.70
C ALA A 273 41.07 -12.22 9.24
N SER A 274 40.97 -13.24 8.36
CA SER A 274 41.30 -13.11 6.93
C SER A 274 40.38 -12.12 6.22
N ALA A 275 39.08 -12.10 6.56
CA ALA A 275 38.12 -11.10 6.07
C ALA A 275 38.55 -9.69 6.53
N GLY A 276 38.89 -9.52 7.80
CA GLY A 276 39.39 -8.25 8.35
C GLY A 276 40.64 -7.76 7.64
N VAL A 277 41.59 -8.63 7.38
CA VAL A 277 42.81 -8.32 6.61
C VAL A 277 42.48 -7.92 5.18
N SER A 278 41.55 -8.62 4.50
CA SER A 278 41.08 -8.28 3.17
C SER A 278 40.45 -6.86 3.13
N PHE A 279 39.63 -6.54 4.11
CA PHE A 279 39.01 -5.21 4.25
C PHE A 279 40.06 -4.11 4.46
N LEU A 280 40.97 -4.26 5.43
CA LEU A 280 41.99 -3.27 5.75
C LEU A 280 42.86 -2.91 4.56
N ASN A 281 43.15 -3.88 3.69
CA ASN A 281 43.87 -3.59 2.44
C ASN A 281 43.01 -2.89 1.40
N THR A 282 41.76 -3.25 1.30
CA THR A 282 40.81 -2.60 0.37
C THR A 282 40.71 -1.12 0.68
N VAL A 283 40.74 -0.72 1.96
CA VAL A 283 40.65 0.68 2.41
C VAL A 283 42.03 1.34 2.66
N ASN A 284 43.12 0.74 2.17
CA ASN A 284 44.50 1.27 2.32
C ASN A 284 44.84 1.68 3.77
N PHE A 285 44.38 0.90 4.73
CA PHE A 285 44.71 1.13 6.13
C PHE A 285 46.15 0.77 6.40
N LYS A 286 47.06 1.73 6.35
CA LYS A 286 48.44 1.61 6.80
C LYS A 286 48.46 1.66 8.32
N ALA A 287 48.04 0.60 8.98
CA ALA A 287 48.45 0.36 10.33
C ALA A 287 49.96 0.03 10.28
N SER A 288 50.70 0.55 11.25
CA SER A 288 52.15 0.26 11.45
C SER A 288 52.42 -1.22 11.83
N VAL A 289 51.46 -2.08 11.68
CA VAL A 289 51.55 -3.51 11.78
C VAL A 289 51.80 -4.01 10.37
N ASN A 290 53.02 -4.54 10.12
CA ASN A 290 53.32 -5.36 8.95
C ASN A 290 52.44 -6.62 9.01
N VAL A 291 51.15 -6.49 8.61
CA VAL A 291 50.30 -7.64 8.34
C VAL A 291 50.75 -8.19 7.00
N THR A 292 51.78 -9.02 7.08
CA THR A 292 52.26 -9.78 5.92
C THR A 292 51.18 -10.77 5.52
N TYR A 293 50.64 -10.62 4.30
CA TYR A 293 49.70 -11.54 3.62
C TYR A 293 50.30 -12.94 3.35
N GLN A 294 51.09 -13.45 4.23
CA GLN A 294 51.72 -14.75 4.06
C GLN A 294 50.98 -15.89 4.75
N ASP A 295 49.86 -15.58 5.37
CA ASP A 295 48.99 -16.62 5.90
C ASP A 295 48.28 -17.33 4.74
N ASP A 296 48.55 -18.64 4.62
CA ASP A 296 47.96 -19.51 3.59
C ASP A 296 46.40 -19.52 3.71
N LEU A 297 45.88 -19.29 4.90
CA LEU A 297 44.43 -19.16 5.13
C LEU A 297 43.85 -17.92 4.43
N THR A 298 44.53 -16.76 4.51
CA THR A 298 44.07 -15.54 3.83
C THR A 298 44.10 -15.69 2.31
N LYS A 299 45.12 -16.34 1.76
CA LYS A 299 45.17 -16.67 0.32
C LYS A 299 44.07 -17.62 -0.06
N SER A 300 43.81 -18.66 0.73
CA SER A 300 42.71 -19.60 0.52
C SER A 300 41.33 -18.93 0.63
N TYR A 301 41.14 -18.01 1.59
CA TYR A 301 39.96 -17.18 1.71
C TYR A 301 39.69 -16.39 0.42
N LEU A 302 40.70 -15.67 -0.09
CA LEU A 302 40.56 -14.88 -1.32
C LEU A 302 40.30 -15.75 -2.55
N ALA A 303 40.86 -16.95 -2.63
CA ALA A 303 40.64 -17.91 -3.71
C ALA A 303 39.20 -18.50 -3.70
N ASN A 304 38.58 -18.61 -2.53
CA ASN A 304 37.23 -19.14 -2.36
C ASN A 304 36.12 -18.05 -2.30
N ARG A 305 36.50 -16.78 -2.43
CA ARG A 305 35.56 -15.67 -2.48
C ARG A 305 34.88 -15.61 -3.83
N THR A 306 33.55 -15.70 -3.85
CA THR A 306 32.73 -15.67 -5.08
C THR A 306 32.25 -14.27 -5.44
N ASN A 307 32.04 -13.40 -4.44
CA ASN A 307 31.60 -12.02 -4.62
C ASN A 307 32.15 -11.14 -3.50
N SER A 308 32.44 -9.88 -3.81
CA SER A 308 32.88 -8.89 -2.83
C SER A 308 32.21 -7.54 -3.13
N ARG A 309 31.74 -6.88 -2.09
CA ARG A 309 31.15 -5.56 -2.18
C ARG A 309 31.63 -4.68 -1.04
N VAL A 310 32.12 -3.49 -1.40
CA VAL A 310 32.44 -2.45 -0.41
C VAL A 310 31.47 -1.30 -0.59
N GLN A 311 30.94 -0.79 0.52
CA GLN A 311 30.06 0.36 0.50
C GLN A 311 30.31 1.27 1.70
N SER A 312 30.08 2.58 1.50
CA SER A 312 29.99 3.59 2.55
C SER A 312 28.53 3.96 2.77
N ILE A 313 28.10 3.99 4.03
CA ILE A 313 26.79 4.48 4.47
C ILE A 313 27.08 5.70 5.33
N GLY A 314 26.79 6.89 4.84
CA GLY A 314 27.34 8.14 5.40
C GLY A 314 28.82 8.36 5.04
N GLY A 315 29.35 9.52 5.38
CA GLY A 315 30.65 9.97 4.91
C GLY A 315 30.70 10.12 3.39
N VAL A 316 31.89 10.24 2.82
CA VAL A 316 32.05 10.23 1.36
C VAL A 316 31.86 8.83 0.78
N PRO A 317 31.32 8.68 -0.46
CA PRO A 317 31.22 7.40 -1.13
C PRO A 317 32.58 6.69 -1.21
N PHE A 318 32.55 5.36 -1.10
CA PHE A 318 33.76 4.55 -1.28
C PHE A 318 34.27 4.69 -2.73
N TYR A 319 35.57 4.93 -2.86
CA TYR A 319 36.33 4.83 -4.12
C TYR A 319 37.68 4.14 -3.90
N PRO A 320 38.23 3.42 -4.89
CA PRO A 320 39.51 2.78 -4.77
C PRO A 320 40.62 3.81 -4.41
N GLY A 321 41.36 3.52 -3.36
CA GLY A 321 42.42 4.41 -2.87
C GLY A 321 42.02 5.36 -1.73
N ILE A 322 40.74 5.38 -1.32
CA ILE A 322 40.33 6.11 -0.12
C ILE A 322 41.03 5.51 1.11
N THR A 323 41.51 6.38 2.00
CA THR A 323 42.06 5.93 3.30
C THR A 323 40.96 5.97 4.36
N LEU A 324 41.04 5.10 5.35
CA LEU A 324 40.13 5.10 6.49
C LEU A 324 40.09 6.47 7.19
N GLN A 325 41.23 7.11 7.34
CA GLN A 325 41.36 8.44 7.95
C GLN A 325 40.59 9.52 7.13
N THR A 326 40.76 9.51 5.80
CA THR A 326 40.05 10.47 4.94
C THR A 326 38.52 10.26 5.00
N TRP A 327 38.10 8.99 5.00
CA TRP A 327 36.68 8.65 5.15
C TRP A 327 36.13 9.11 6.51
N GLN A 328 36.85 8.82 7.60
CA GLN A 328 36.46 9.20 8.96
C GLN A 328 36.31 10.73 9.11
N GLN A 329 37.24 11.51 8.56
CA GLN A 329 37.18 12.98 8.57
C GLN A 329 35.98 13.54 7.81
N SER A 330 35.48 12.81 6.81
CA SER A 330 34.30 13.21 6.03
C SER A 330 32.99 12.96 6.74
N THR A 331 32.96 12.13 7.79
CA THR A 331 31.74 11.69 8.47
C THR A 331 30.96 12.86 9.06
N THR A 332 31.65 13.83 9.65
CA THR A 332 31.02 14.98 10.33
C THR A 332 30.06 15.76 9.43
N ASN A 333 30.34 15.86 8.13
CA ASN A 333 29.53 16.59 7.18
C ASN A 333 28.46 15.74 6.47
N HIS A 334 28.47 14.42 6.71
CA HIS A 334 27.59 13.46 6.02
C HIS A 334 27.10 12.38 6.98
N LEU A 335 26.45 12.82 8.07
CA LEU A 335 25.88 11.94 9.07
C LEU A 335 24.65 11.21 8.52
N VAL A 336 24.55 9.93 8.82
CA VAL A 336 23.35 9.12 8.57
C VAL A 336 23.00 8.30 9.81
N ALA A 337 21.80 7.75 9.87
CA ALA A 337 21.45 6.81 10.92
C ALA A 337 22.13 5.46 10.67
N ILE A 338 23.07 5.11 11.53
CA ILE A 338 23.84 3.85 11.45
C ILE A 338 23.28 2.74 12.33
N ASP A 339 22.43 3.05 13.27
CA ASP A 339 21.54 2.12 13.95
C ASP A 339 20.29 2.86 14.44
N ARG A 340 19.24 2.10 14.68
CA ARG A 340 17.93 2.60 15.11
C ARG A 340 17.39 1.74 16.24
N ALA A 341 16.83 2.37 17.26
CA ALA A 341 16.05 1.72 18.29
C ALA A 341 14.64 2.36 18.31
N GLY A 342 13.64 1.58 18.58
CA GLY A 342 12.26 2.04 18.54
C GLY A 342 11.33 1.20 19.41
N LEU A 343 10.08 1.62 19.45
CA LEU A 343 9.02 0.91 20.14
C LEU A 343 7.85 0.67 19.15
N PRO A 344 7.09 -0.41 19.32
CA PRO A 344 5.91 -0.67 18.52
C PRO A 344 4.94 0.53 18.47
N LEU A 345 4.37 0.79 17.31
CA LEU A 345 3.53 1.96 17.04
C LEU A 345 2.40 2.14 18.07
N HIS A 346 1.75 1.06 18.49
CA HIS A 346 0.64 1.09 19.44
C HIS A 346 1.05 1.53 20.87
N PHE A 347 2.35 1.48 21.22
CA PHE A 347 2.84 1.97 22.52
C PHE A 347 2.74 3.50 22.68
N PHE A 348 2.60 4.22 21.58
CA PHE A 348 2.40 5.67 21.58
C PHE A 348 0.94 6.09 21.72
N ILE A 349 0.01 5.12 21.68
CA ILE A 349 -1.43 5.33 21.81
C ILE A 349 -1.82 5.12 23.29
N LYS A 350 -1.70 6.19 24.08
CA LYS A 350 -1.90 6.19 25.54
C LYS A 350 -2.83 7.32 25.95
N PRO A 351 -3.47 7.24 27.13
CA PRO A 351 -4.30 8.34 27.65
C PRO A 351 -3.55 9.66 27.77
N ASN A 352 -2.25 9.63 28.06
CA ASN A 352 -1.43 10.85 28.17
C ASN A 352 -1.15 11.50 26.82
N THR A 353 -1.04 10.73 25.75
CA THR A 353 -0.83 11.24 24.38
C THR A 353 -2.15 11.63 23.71
N LEU A 354 -3.27 11.12 24.18
CA LEU A 354 -4.63 11.34 23.67
C LEU A 354 -5.60 11.76 24.81
N PRO A 355 -5.33 12.87 25.52
CA PRO A 355 -6.13 13.28 26.68
C PRO A 355 -7.58 13.66 26.32
N GLN A 356 -7.86 13.94 25.04
CA GLN A 356 -9.19 14.26 24.53
C GLN A 356 -10.11 13.03 24.38
N LEU A 357 -9.56 11.81 24.47
CA LEU A 357 -10.33 10.58 24.34
C LEU A 357 -10.54 9.87 25.68
N PRO A 358 -11.68 9.23 25.90
CA PRO A 358 -11.89 8.38 27.08
C PRO A 358 -10.91 7.20 27.13
N GLY A 359 -10.36 6.90 28.30
CA GLY A 359 -9.37 5.82 28.49
C GLY A 359 -9.75 4.46 27.87
N PRO A 360 -10.98 3.96 28.04
CA PRO A 360 -11.40 2.70 27.39
C PRO A 360 -11.37 2.76 25.86
N LEU A 361 -11.65 3.93 25.26
CA LEU A 361 -11.58 4.11 23.83
C LEU A 361 -10.12 4.14 23.35
N VAL A 362 -9.23 4.78 24.09
CA VAL A 362 -7.77 4.77 23.81
C VAL A 362 -7.23 3.34 23.85
N SER A 363 -7.63 2.53 24.84
CA SER A 363 -7.21 1.12 24.94
C SER A 363 -7.72 0.30 23.76
N LYS A 364 -8.97 0.49 23.33
CA LYS A 364 -9.55 -0.17 22.17
C LYS A 364 -8.85 0.28 20.87
N LEU A 365 -8.51 1.56 20.75
CA LEU A 365 -7.76 2.12 19.62
C LEU A 365 -6.36 1.51 19.54
N SER A 366 -5.61 1.48 20.65
CA SER A 366 -4.29 0.87 20.73
C SER A 366 -4.33 -0.61 20.32
N GLN A 367 -5.30 -1.39 20.84
CA GLN A 367 -5.49 -2.78 20.46
C GLN A 367 -5.85 -2.97 18.98
N THR A 368 -6.63 -2.06 18.40
CA THR A 368 -6.98 -2.12 16.96
C THR A 368 -5.75 -1.89 16.10
N VAL A 369 -4.91 -0.91 16.44
CA VAL A 369 -3.64 -0.65 15.75
C VAL A 369 -2.65 -1.80 15.94
N GLU A 370 -2.52 -2.34 17.17
CA GLU A 370 -1.71 -3.54 17.43
C GLU A 370 -2.15 -4.71 16.54
N THR A 371 -3.47 -4.93 16.42
CA THR A 371 -4.02 -6.00 15.58
C THR A 371 -3.67 -5.80 14.11
N ALA A 372 -3.72 -4.56 13.60
CA ALA A 372 -3.33 -4.24 12.23
C ALA A 372 -1.83 -4.49 11.99
N VAL A 373 -0.96 -4.08 12.91
CA VAL A 373 0.48 -4.39 12.87
C VAL A 373 0.68 -5.91 12.86
N ARG A 374 0.01 -6.63 13.76
CA ARG A 374 0.07 -8.10 13.88
C ARG A 374 -0.35 -8.80 12.59
N GLN A 375 -1.41 -8.33 11.93
CA GLN A 375 -1.84 -8.84 10.63
C GLN A 375 -0.80 -8.59 9.54
N TYR A 376 -0.17 -7.42 9.52
CA TYR A 376 0.89 -7.11 8.57
C TYR A 376 2.06 -8.09 8.68
N TYR A 377 2.49 -8.43 9.89
CA TYR A 377 3.50 -9.46 10.14
C TYR A 377 3.03 -10.85 9.70
N ASN A 378 1.82 -11.26 10.09
CA ASN A 378 1.30 -12.59 9.80
C ASN A 378 1.21 -12.85 8.29
N PHE A 379 0.74 -11.86 7.51
CA PHE A 379 0.61 -12.01 6.06
C PHE A 379 1.95 -11.97 5.33
N ASN A 380 3.01 -11.55 6.00
CA ASN A 380 4.38 -11.55 5.50
C ASN A 380 5.25 -12.64 6.13
N THR A 381 4.67 -13.52 6.93
CA THR A 381 5.33 -14.75 7.40
C THR A 381 5.10 -15.86 6.39
N TYR A 382 6.18 -16.37 5.83
CA TYR A 382 6.20 -17.46 4.86
C TYR A 382 6.89 -18.69 5.49
N PRO A 383 6.14 -19.57 6.16
CA PRO A 383 6.70 -20.77 6.75
C PRO A 383 7.07 -21.79 5.69
N GLY A 384 8.14 -22.53 5.92
CA GLY A 384 8.63 -23.59 5.05
C GLY A 384 10.01 -24.06 5.47
N CYS A 385 10.50 -25.12 4.82
CA CYS A 385 11.87 -25.59 5.05
C CYS A 385 12.90 -24.56 4.60
N THR A 386 13.83 -24.23 5.47
CA THR A 386 14.87 -23.22 5.24
C THR A 386 16.27 -23.79 5.05
N ASP A 387 16.43 -25.11 5.15
CA ASP A 387 17.69 -25.80 4.89
C ASP A 387 17.91 -26.00 3.39
N ILE A 388 18.93 -25.38 2.84
CA ILE A 388 19.30 -25.44 1.41
C ILE A 388 19.58 -26.87 0.94
N ASN A 389 20.09 -27.72 1.82
CA ASN A 389 20.44 -29.10 1.49
C ASN A 389 19.23 -30.05 1.52
N SER A 390 18.11 -29.63 2.07
CA SER A 390 16.90 -30.43 2.14
C SER A 390 16.22 -30.54 0.79
N PRO A 391 15.73 -31.73 0.39
CA PRO A 391 14.88 -31.88 -0.79
C PRO A 391 13.59 -31.06 -0.73
N ASN A 392 13.19 -30.67 0.49
CA ASN A 392 11.98 -29.88 0.75
C ASN A 392 12.25 -28.37 0.86
N PHE A 393 13.47 -27.92 0.54
CA PHE A 393 13.86 -26.52 0.61
C PHE A 393 12.86 -25.60 -0.10
N ASN A 394 12.42 -24.56 0.60
CA ASN A 394 11.54 -23.53 0.05
C ASN A 394 12.26 -22.19 0.01
N PHE A 395 12.70 -21.77 -1.18
CA PHE A 395 13.40 -20.49 -1.36
C PHE A 395 12.59 -19.28 -0.88
N HIS A 396 11.26 -19.33 -0.95
CA HIS A 396 10.40 -18.22 -0.51
C HIS A 396 10.18 -18.19 1.01
N ALA A 397 10.44 -19.28 1.73
CA ALA A 397 10.27 -19.32 3.18
C ALA A 397 11.18 -18.29 3.88
N ASN A 398 10.65 -17.58 4.85
CA ASN A 398 11.40 -16.67 5.71
C ASN A 398 11.38 -17.11 7.19
N THR A 399 10.64 -18.18 7.47
CA THR A 399 10.52 -18.78 8.80
C THR A 399 10.54 -20.29 8.63
N ASP A 400 11.35 -20.98 9.43
CA ASP A 400 11.34 -22.43 9.45
C ASP A 400 10.09 -22.97 10.15
N ASP A 401 9.43 -23.96 9.54
CA ASP A 401 8.24 -24.62 10.07
C ASP A 401 8.49 -26.09 10.45
N GLY A 402 9.73 -26.56 10.39
CA GLY A 402 10.14 -27.94 10.67
C GLY A 402 9.77 -28.91 9.57
N SER A 403 9.45 -28.45 8.35
CA SER A 403 9.06 -29.30 7.22
C SER A 403 10.23 -29.80 6.37
N CYS A 404 11.48 -29.62 6.82
CA CYS A 404 12.67 -30.07 6.09
C CYS A 404 12.73 -31.59 5.93
N GLU A 405 12.25 -32.33 6.90
CA GLU A 405 12.21 -33.79 6.92
C GLU A 405 10.79 -34.31 6.73
N GLY A 406 10.64 -35.49 6.13
CA GLY A 406 9.34 -36.16 5.99
C GLY A 406 9.17 -36.91 4.67
N LYS A 407 8.30 -37.91 4.69
CA LYS A 407 7.94 -38.70 3.51
C LYS A 407 6.68 -38.11 2.86
N MET A 408 6.81 -37.73 1.59
CA MET A 408 5.67 -37.25 0.82
C MET A 408 4.63 -38.36 0.60
N THR A 409 3.36 -38.04 0.87
CA THR A 409 2.23 -38.88 0.53
C THR A 409 1.51 -38.31 -0.68
N ASN A 410 1.17 -39.13 -1.67
CA ASN A 410 0.32 -38.71 -2.78
C ASN A 410 -1.12 -38.57 -2.31
N PHE A 411 -1.72 -37.39 -2.50
CA PHE A 411 -3.12 -37.14 -2.24
C PHE A 411 -3.86 -36.90 -3.55
N SER A 412 -5.04 -37.49 -3.69
CA SER A 412 -5.94 -37.18 -4.80
C SER A 412 -6.76 -35.92 -4.50
N PHE A 413 -6.95 -35.11 -5.52
CA PHE A 413 -7.67 -33.84 -5.45
C PHE A 413 -9.02 -33.92 -6.12
N GLY A 414 -10.12 -33.87 -5.35
CA GLY A 414 -11.50 -34.02 -5.84
C GLY A 414 -12.12 -32.75 -6.42
N GLY A 415 -11.33 -31.69 -6.57
CA GLY A 415 -11.81 -30.43 -7.13
C GLY A 415 -12.24 -29.40 -6.07
N ILE A 416 -12.85 -28.35 -6.56
CA ILE A 416 -13.27 -27.18 -5.78
C ILE A 416 -14.63 -26.68 -6.28
N TYR A 417 -15.41 -26.06 -5.39
CA TYR A 417 -16.63 -25.37 -5.77
C TYR A 417 -16.94 -24.21 -4.83
N GLN A 418 -17.75 -23.28 -5.29
CA GLN A 418 -18.17 -22.11 -4.53
C GLN A 418 -19.68 -21.92 -4.66
N GLU A 419 -20.36 -21.96 -3.54
CA GLU A 419 -21.79 -21.64 -3.43
C GLU A 419 -21.99 -20.16 -3.20
N CYS A 420 -23.15 -19.65 -3.62
CA CYS A 420 -23.52 -18.25 -3.38
C CYS A 420 -24.98 -18.15 -2.95
N THR A 421 -25.23 -17.37 -1.91
CA THR A 421 -26.56 -17.04 -1.38
C THR A 421 -26.80 -15.55 -1.48
N GLN A 422 -27.93 -15.15 -2.03
CA GLN A 422 -28.34 -13.75 -2.10
C GLN A 422 -28.74 -13.27 -0.71
N LEU A 423 -28.30 -12.06 -0.34
CA LEU A 423 -28.68 -11.43 0.93
C LEU A 423 -29.59 -10.21 0.69
N THR A 424 -29.09 -9.17 0.05
CA THR A 424 -29.83 -7.92 -0.18
C THR A 424 -29.45 -7.27 -1.51
N GLY A 425 -30.34 -6.43 -2.03
CA GLY A 425 -30.13 -5.62 -3.23
C GLY A 425 -30.61 -6.27 -4.52
N SER A 426 -31.08 -5.46 -5.47
CA SER A 426 -31.71 -5.90 -6.71
C SER A 426 -30.76 -6.65 -7.66
N ARG A 427 -29.45 -6.40 -7.57
CA ARG A 427 -28.42 -7.08 -8.41
C ARG A 427 -27.78 -8.28 -7.72
N SER A 428 -28.29 -8.71 -6.56
CA SER A 428 -27.71 -9.86 -5.82
C SER A 428 -27.74 -11.17 -6.62
N ALA A 429 -28.76 -11.40 -7.45
CA ALA A 429 -28.85 -12.55 -8.33
C ALA A 429 -27.71 -12.58 -9.38
N LEU A 430 -27.47 -11.47 -10.05
CA LEU A 430 -26.37 -11.32 -11.02
C LEU A 430 -25.01 -11.50 -10.35
N LEU A 431 -24.87 -10.96 -9.13
CA LEU A 431 -23.64 -11.06 -8.36
C LEU A 431 -23.37 -12.51 -7.96
N CYS A 432 -24.40 -13.26 -7.52
CA CYS A 432 -24.27 -14.69 -7.27
C CYS A 432 -23.93 -15.49 -8.53
N GLN A 433 -24.53 -15.15 -9.67
CA GLN A 433 -24.21 -15.81 -10.94
C GLN A 433 -22.72 -15.64 -11.33
N LYS A 434 -22.12 -14.48 -11.02
CA LYS A 434 -20.69 -14.23 -11.25
C LYS A 434 -19.78 -14.97 -10.28
N LEU A 435 -20.24 -15.18 -9.04
CA LEU A 435 -19.42 -15.73 -7.95
C LEU A 435 -19.59 -17.24 -7.76
N GLN A 436 -20.73 -17.82 -8.11
CA GLN A 436 -20.94 -19.26 -7.99
C GLN A 436 -20.01 -20.03 -8.95
N GLN A 437 -19.46 -21.15 -8.47
CA GLN A 437 -18.59 -22.04 -9.25
C GLN A 437 -18.93 -23.49 -8.92
N LYS A 438 -19.34 -24.24 -9.91
CA LYS A 438 -19.56 -25.67 -9.79
C LYS A 438 -18.25 -26.44 -9.83
N ASN A 439 -18.21 -27.59 -9.17
CA ASN A 439 -17.07 -28.50 -9.27
C ASN A 439 -17.00 -29.05 -10.70
N PRO A 440 -15.85 -28.97 -11.39
CA PRO A 440 -15.71 -29.49 -12.76
C PRO A 440 -15.98 -30.99 -12.91
N LEU A 441 -15.73 -31.80 -11.87
CA LEU A 441 -15.95 -33.23 -11.89
C LEU A 441 -17.43 -33.62 -11.81
N THR A 442 -18.21 -32.93 -10.99
CA THR A 442 -19.61 -33.27 -10.73
C THR A 442 -20.60 -32.41 -11.51
N GLY A 443 -20.16 -31.26 -12.01
CA GLY A 443 -21.04 -30.27 -12.60
C GLY A 443 -22.00 -29.61 -11.59
N ASN A 444 -21.84 -29.87 -10.30
CA ASN A 444 -22.69 -29.43 -9.20
C ASN A 444 -21.89 -28.80 -8.05
N PHE A 445 -22.58 -28.32 -7.02
CA PHE A 445 -21.99 -27.84 -5.77
C PHE A 445 -21.77 -28.99 -4.79
N SER A 446 -20.99 -29.97 -5.22
CA SER A 446 -20.74 -31.21 -4.46
C SER A 446 -19.38 -31.80 -4.81
N CYS A 447 -18.88 -32.64 -3.92
CA CYS A 447 -17.70 -33.46 -4.19
C CYS A 447 -18.08 -34.77 -4.92
N PRO A 448 -17.16 -35.35 -5.72
CA PRO A 448 -17.34 -36.66 -6.29
C PRO A 448 -17.32 -37.76 -5.22
N ALA A 449 -17.73 -38.96 -5.60
CA ALA A 449 -17.68 -40.14 -4.72
C ALA A 449 -16.24 -40.38 -4.22
N GLY A 450 -16.09 -40.77 -2.96
CA GLY A 450 -14.79 -40.97 -2.31
C GLY A 450 -14.12 -39.69 -1.80
N TYR A 451 -14.75 -38.51 -2.01
CA TYR A 451 -14.23 -37.23 -1.55
C TYR A 451 -15.21 -36.55 -0.59
N SER A 452 -14.69 -35.86 0.39
CA SER A 452 -15.45 -35.06 1.38
C SER A 452 -15.25 -33.57 1.18
N PRO A 453 -16.29 -32.74 1.31
CA PRO A 453 -16.18 -31.31 1.22
C PRO A 453 -15.50 -30.73 2.48
N VAL A 454 -14.49 -29.94 2.27
CA VAL A 454 -13.82 -29.14 3.31
C VAL A 454 -14.19 -27.67 3.10
N HIS A 455 -14.90 -27.11 4.05
CA HIS A 455 -15.30 -25.70 4.03
C HIS A 455 -14.10 -24.82 4.34
N LEU A 456 -13.66 -24.00 3.39
CA LEU A 456 -12.51 -23.10 3.56
C LEU A 456 -12.87 -21.78 4.21
N LEU A 457 -13.92 -21.14 3.70
CA LEU A 457 -14.27 -19.78 4.13
C LEU A 457 -15.72 -19.45 3.73
N THR A 458 -16.40 -18.75 4.63
CA THR A 458 -17.66 -18.03 4.34
C THR A 458 -17.38 -16.52 4.37
N GLN A 459 -17.83 -15.81 3.35
CA GLN A 459 -17.60 -14.37 3.25
C GLN A 459 -18.80 -13.65 2.62
N VAL A 460 -19.03 -12.42 3.09
CA VAL A 460 -20.00 -11.50 2.47
C VAL A 460 -19.26 -10.65 1.44
N TYR A 461 -19.82 -10.58 0.25
CA TYR A 461 -19.34 -9.72 -0.83
C TYR A 461 -20.39 -8.66 -1.13
N GLU A 462 -19.93 -7.43 -1.27
CA GLU A 462 -20.75 -6.26 -1.52
C GLU A 462 -20.32 -5.60 -2.83
N GLU A 463 -21.29 -5.25 -3.67
CA GLU A 463 -21.07 -4.48 -4.90
C GLU A 463 -22.02 -3.26 -4.90
N GLY A 464 -21.42 -2.06 -4.99
CA GLY A 464 -22.16 -0.80 -5.11
C GLY A 464 -22.46 -0.50 -6.58
N TYR A 465 -23.64 0.06 -6.83
CA TYR A 465 -24.03 0.51 -8.16
C TYR A 465 -24.97 1.73 -8.05
N SER A 466 -24.93 2.60 -9.04
CA SER A 466 -25.92 3.69 -9.16
C SER A 466 -27.10 3.20 -9.99
N GLN A 467 -28.28 3.55 -9.53
CA GLN A 467 -29.54 3.30 -10.22
C GLN A 467 -30.33 4.61 -10.29
N LEU A 468 -30.80 4.96 -11.49
CA LEU A 468 -31.65 6.09 -11.68
C LEU A 468 -33.03 5.72 -11.15
N GLU A 469 -33.46 6.35 -10.05
CA GLU A 469 -34.82 6.23 -9.50
C GLU A 469 -35.59 7.47 -9.88
N CYS A 470 -36.73 7.26 -10.53
CA CYS A 470 -37.59 8.34 -10.98
C CYS A 470 -38.88 8.32 -10.16
N GLU A 471 -39.13 9.41 -9.43
CA GLU A 471 -40.40 9.65 -8.72
C GLU A 471 -41.21 10.69 -9.43
N GLU A 472 -42.48 10.42 -9.59
CA GLU A 472 -43.42 11.43 -10.08
C GLU A 472 -43.85 12.35 -8.91
N LYS A 473 -43.27 13.55 -8.88
CA LYS A 473 -43.66 14.60 -7.89
C LYS A 473 -44.73 15.50 -8.47
N CYS A 474 -45.93 15.34 -7.94
CA CYS A 474 -47.07 16.18 -8.32
C CYS A 474 -47.15 17.40 -7.42
N TYR A 475 -47.04 18.59 -8.02
CA TYR A 475 -47.34 19.87 -7.39
C TYR A 475 -48.69 20.31 -7.86
N TRP A 476 -49.67 20.34 -6.95
CA TRP A 476 -51.07 20.51 -7.27
C TRP A 476 -51.63 19.37 -8.15
N VAL A 477 -52.90 19.12 -8.06
CA VAL A 477 -53.61 17.97 -8.69
C VAL A 477 -53.42 17.86 -10.22
N ILE A 478 -52.73 18.83 -10.85
CA ILE A 478 -52.69 18.97 -12.31
C ILE A 478 -51.26 19.03 -12.88
N PHE A 479 -50.23 19.27 -12.05
CA PHE A 479 -48.85 19.39 -12.53
C PHE A 479 -47.94 18.34 -11.87
N CYS A 480 -47.74 17.23 -12.55
CA CYS A 480 -46.78 16.20 -12.17
C CYS A 480 -45.51 16.34 -13.00
N SER A 481 -44.37 16.30 -12.36
CA SER A 481 -43.06 16.20 -13.03
C SER A 481 -42.33 14.97 -12.52
N THR A 482 -41.75 14.20 -13.44
CA THR A 482 -40.88 13.08 -13.09
C THR A 482 -39.53 13.66 -12.72
N VAL A 483 -39.13 13.49 -11.46
CA VAL A 483 -37.82 13.85 -10.96
C VAL A 483 -37.03 12.55 -10.84
N CYS A 484 -35.93 12.46 -11.57
CA CYS A 484 -35.03 11.31 -11.54
C CYS A 484 -33.75 11.68 -10.77
N GLU A 485 -33.40 10.87 -9.81
CA GLU A 485 -32.17 11.02 -9.02
C GLU A 485 -31.34 9.73 -9.10
N ASP A 486 -30.01 9.86 -9.22
CA ASP A 486 -29.12 8.73 -9.12
C ASP A 486 -28.99 8.29 -7.67
N VAL A 487 -29.57 7.13 -7.34
CA VAL A 487 -29.50 6.54 -6.01
C VAL A 487 -28.42 5.46 -5.99
N PHE A 488 -27.47 5.61 -5.07
CA PHE A 488 -26.43 4.60 -4.85
C PHE A 488 -27.01 3.45 -4.01
N GLN A 489 -27.02 2.26 -4.60
CA GLN A 489 -27.50 1.03 -3.97
C GLN A 489 -26.36 0.03 -3.79
N VAL A 490 -26.49 -0.86 -2.81
CA VAL A 490 -25.54 -1.93 -2.53
C VAL A 490 -26.23 -3.28 -2.59
N SER A 491 -25.72 -4.16 -3.43
CA SER A 491 -26.12 -5.57 -3.42
C SER A 491 -25.13 -6.38 -2.59
N LYS A 492 -25.67 -7.26 -1.74
CA LYS A 492 -24.89 -8.13 -0.85
C LYS A 492 -25.21 -9.58 -1.12
N VAL A 493 -24.18 -10.38 -1.15
CA VAL A 493 -24.26 -11.83 -1.28
C VAL A 493 -23.32 -12.51 -0.30
N GLN A 494 -23.63 -13.72 0.11
CA GLN A 494 -22.75 -14.56 0.88
C GLN A 494 -22.26 -15.71 0.01
N PHE A 495 -20.96 -15.91 -0.07
CA PHE A 495 -20.41 -17.09 -0.72
C PHE A 495 -19.67 -18.00 0.27
N ARG A 496 -19.70 -19.30 -0.02
CA ARG A 496 -19.01 -20.35 0.74
C ARG A 496 -18.11 -21.11 -0.20
N VAL A 497 -16.84 -21.26 0.17
CA VAL A 497 -15.83 -21.94 -0.66
C VAL A 497 -15.49 -23.27 -0.06
N PHE A 498 -15.45 -24.29 -0.92
CA PHE A 498 -15.14 -25.68 -0.55
C PHE A 498 -14.10 -26.26 -1.48
N TRP A 499 -13.28 -27.16 -0.95
CA TRP A 499 -12.47 -28.08 -1.74
C TRP A 499 -12.77 -29.52 -1.34
N CYS A 500 -12.54 -30.46 -2.25
CA CYS A 500 -12.88 -31.86 -2.09
C CYS A 500 -11.64 -32.66 -1.73
N MET A 501 -11.56 -33.07 -0.46
CA MET A 501 -10.47 -33.88 0.08
C MET A 501 -10.79 -35.35 -0.11
N VAL A 502 -9.79 -36.16 -0.48
CA VAL A 502 -9.91 -37.60 -0.51
C VAL A 502 -10.22 -38.14 0.90
N LYS A 503 -11.28 -38.93 1.03
CA LYS A 503 -11.70 -39.53 2.29
C LYS A 503 -11.34 -41.03 2.34
N ASP A 504 -11.59 -41.71 1.25
CA ASP A 504 -11.46 -43.15 1.12
C ASP A 504 -10.42 -43.53 0.06
N GLN A 505 -10.16 -44.79 -0.14
CA GLN A 505 -9.37 -45.23 -1.28
C GLN A 505 -10.15 -44.96 -2.57
N VAL A 506 -9.53 -44.17 -3.45
CA VAL A 506 -10.09 -43.83 -4.75
C VAL A 506 -9.28 -44.51 -5.86
N PRO A 507 -9.89 -44.80 -7.02
CA PRO A 507 -9.17 -45.38 -8.15
C PRO A 507 -7.98 -44.55 -8.57
N ALA A 508 -6.94 -45.16 -9.12
CA ALA A 508 -5.85 -44.45 -9.74
C ALA A 508 -6.38 -43.56 -10.87
N ASN A 509 -5.79 -42.36 -11.01
CA ASN A 509 -6.22 -41.36 -11.98
C ASN A 509 -7.67 -40.86 -11.80
N SER A 510 -8.21 -40.91 -10.57
CA SER A 510 -9.45 -40.26 -10.22
C SER A 510 -9.17 -38.89 -9.61
N GLY A 511 -10.12 -37.97 -9.74
CA GLY A 511 -9.93 -36.57 -9.29
C GLY A 511 -9.39 -35.67 -10.38
N LEU A 512 -8.82 -34.54 -9.97
CA LEU A 512 -8.25 -33.52 -10.86
C LEU A 512 -6.75 -33.41 -10.66
N LEU A 513 -6.04 -33.17 -11.74
CA LEU A 513 -4.66 -32.71 -11.70
C LEU A 513 -4.64 -31.24 -11.31
N PHE A 514 -3.68 -30.84 -10.47
CA PHE A 514 -3.47 -29.45 -10.05
C PHE A 514 -2.29 -28.84 -10.83
N GLY A 515 -2.51 -27.72 -11.53
CA GLY A 515 -1.55 -27.03 -12.37
C GLY A 515 -1.18 -25.62 -11.86
N GLY A 516 -1.25 -25.41 -10.55
CA GLY A 516 -0.99 -24.11 -9.94
C GLY A 516 -2.23 -23.21 -9.89
N LEU A 517 -2.00 -21.96 -9.51
CA LEU A 517 -3.06 -20.95 -9.40
C LEU A 517 -2.50 -19.54 -9.68
N PHE A 518 -3.39 -18.62 -10.04
CA PHE A 518 -3.06 -17.22 -10.26
C PHE A 518 -4.23 -16.31 -9.88
N SER A 519 -3.93 -15.03 -9.72
CA SER A 519 -4.94 -14.00 -9.45
C SER A 519 -4.63 -12.74 -10.25
N SER A 520 -5.47 -11.72 -10.13
CA SER A 520 -5.19 -10.38 -10.72
C SER A 520 -3.91 -9.74 -10.15
N LYS A 521 -3.43 -10.21 -8.99
CA LYS A 521 -2.23 -9.69 -8.30
C LYS A 521 -1.06 -10.69 -8.26
N SER A 522 -1.22 -11.91 -8.76
CA SER A 522 -0.20 -12.95 -8.73
C SER A 522 -0.20 -13.77 -10.01
N VAL A 523 0.98 -14.16 -10.45
CA VAL A 523 1.17 -15.07 -11.59
C VAL A 523 1.15 -16.53 -11.13
N ASN A 524 0.80 -17.44 -12.01
CA ASN A 524 0.96 -18.86 -11.79
C ASN A 524 2.45 -19.21 -11.89
N PRO A 525 3.07 -19.78 -10.84
CA PRO A 525 4.48 -20.12 -10.88
C PRO A 525 4.86 -21.15 -11.97
N MET A 526 3.89 -21.97 -12.43
CA MET A 526 4.12 -22.93 -13.51
C MET A 526 4.29 -22.29 -14.89
N THR A 527 3.60 -21.18 -15.14
CA THR A 527 3.59 -20.51 -16.44
C THR A 527 4.29 -19.15 -16.44
N ASN A 528 4.62 -18.66 -15.23
CA ASN A 528 5.12 -17.31 -14.98
C ASN A 528 4.22 -16.22 -15.58
N SER A 529 2.91 -16.49 -15.66
CA SER A 529 1.89 -15.61 -16.23
C SER A 529 0.55 -15.79 -15.52
N GLN A 530 -0.41 -14.91 -15.81
CA GLN A 530 -1.79 -15.04 -15.32
C GLN A 530 -2.60 -16.01 -16.19
N SER A 531 -2.09 -17.22 -16.36
CA SER A 531 -2.71 -18.27 -17.18
C SER A 531 -2.47 -19.66 -16.58
N CYS A 532 -3.29 -20.62 -17.00
CA CYS A 532 -3.06 -22.02 -16.72
C CYS A 532 -2.08 -22.64 -17.72
N PRO A 533 -1.40 -23.74 -17.37
CA PRO A 533 -0.65 -24.56 -18.30
C PRO A 533 -1.53 -25.11 -19.43
N VAL A 534 -0.92 -25.54 -20.51
CA VAL A 534 -1.63 -26.20 -21.62
C VAL A 534 -2.36 -27.45 -21.12
N GLY A 535 -3.62 -27.61 -21.51
CA GLY A 535 -4.47 -28.73 -21.08
C GLY A 535 -5.14 -28.50 -19.70
N TYR A 536 -4.99 -27.32 -19.09
CA TYR A 536 -5.64 -26.99 -17.82
C TYR A 536 -6.69 -25.89 -18.01
N ILE A 537 -7.79 -26.01 -17.29
CA ILE A 537 -8.88 -25.03 -17.24
C ILE A 537 -8.81 -24.22 -15.94
N PRO A 538 -9.06 -22.90 -15.98
CA PRO A 538 -9.15 -22.07 -14.78
C PRO A 538 -10.52 -22.25 -14.11
N VAL A 539 -10.52 -22.63 -12.85
CA VAL A 539 -11.71 -22.66 -11.98
C VAL A 539 -11.64 -21.47 -11.04
N ARG A 540 -12.62 -20.57 -11.09
CA ARG A 540 -12.60 -19.31 -10.38
C ARG A 540 -13.12 -19.43 -8.96
N LEU A 541 -12.37 -18.88 -8.00
CA LEU A 541 -12.75 -18.75 -6.59
C LEU A 541 -12.52 -17.34 -6.08
N PHE A 542 -13.18 -16.95 -5.00
CA PHE A 542 -12.98 -15.66 -4.31
C PHE A 542 -13.05 -14.43 -5.23
N ALA A 543 -13.82 -14.47 -6.30
CA ALA A 543 -13.92 -13.45 -7.33
C ALA A 543 -12.63 -13.17 -8.13
N SER A 544 -11.45 -13.41 -7.58
CA SER A 544 -10.16 -13.03 -8.20
C SER A 544 -9.15 -14.17 -8.36
N LEU A 545 -9.33 -15.30 -7.69
CA LEU A 545 -8.44 -16.45 -7.74
C LEU A 545 -8.87 -17.43 -8.83
N SER A 546 -7.94 -17.88 -9.66
CA SER A 546 -8.13 -18.94 -10.63
C SER A 546 -7.23 -20.13 -10.28
N VAL A 547 -7.83 -21.28 -10.06
CA VAL A 547 -7.12 -22.55 -9.81
C VAL A 547 -7.11 -23.36 -11.09
N CYS A 548 -5.92 -23.76 -11.53
CA CYS A 548 -5.73 -24.52 -12.76
C CYS A 548 -5.90 -26.01 -12.51
N VAL A 549 -6.86 -26.62 -13.17
CA VAL A 549 -7.17 -28.05 -13.02
C VAL A 549 -7.29 -28.73 -14.38
N SER A 550 -7.01 -30.05 -14.41
CA SER A 550 -7.16 -30.86 -15.62
C SER A 550 -7.70 -32.23 -15.29
N LEU A 551 -8.45 -32.78 -16.22
CA LEU A 551 -8.92 -34.20 -16.24
C LEU A 551 -8.04 -35.04 -17.17
N ASP A 552 -7.23 -34.43 -17.98
CA ASP A 552 -6.38 -35.09 -18.95
C ASP A 552 -5.12 -35.62 -18.27
N TYR A 553 -5.15 -36.88 -17.88
CA TYR A 553 -3.99 -37.53 -17.25
C TYR A 553 -2.87 -37.88 -18.24
N GLU A 554 -3.14 -37.93 -19.54
CA GLU A 554 -2.12 -38.23 -20.56
C GLU A 554 -1.29 -36.99 -20.88
N MET A 555 -1.92 -35.89 -21.27
CA MET A 555 -1.24 -34.65 -21.66
C MET A 555 -0.96 -33.73 -20.48
N GLY A 556 -1.85 -33.70 -19.50
CA GLY A 556 -1.77 -32.77 -18.36
C GLY A 556 -0.75 -33.15 -17.30
N TYR A 557 -0.39 -34.46 -17.21
CA TYR A 557 0.49 -34.97 -16.15
C TYR A 557 1.86 -34.25 -16.10
N LYS A 558 2.38 -33.85 -17.24
CA LYS A 558 3.65 -33.10 -17.36
C LYS A 558 3.66 -31.79 -16.57
N PHE A 559 2.51 -31.15 -16.41
CA PHE A 559 2.34 -29.88 -15.72
C PHE A 559 1.61 -30.02 -14.39
N SER A 560 1.38 -31.26 -13.93
CA SER A 560 0.74 -31.52 -12.66
C SER A 560 1.71 -31.31 -11.52
N VAL A 561 1.22 -30.68 -10.45
CA VAL A 561 1.93 -30.50 -9.19
C VAL A 561 1.23 -31.32 -8.12
N PRO A 562 1.93 -32.21 -7.40
CA PRO A 562 1.33 -32.92 -6.27
C PRO A 562 0.76 -31.93 -5.26
N PHE A 563 -0.52 -32.07 -4.95
CA PHE A 563 -1.30 -31.16 -4.14
C PHE A 563 -1.57 -31.73 -2.75
N GLY A 564 -1.23 -30.96 -1.70
CA GLY A 564 -1.32 -31.33 -0.29
C GLY A 564 -2.44 -30.61 0.48
N GLY A 565 -3.46 -30.07 -0.21
CA GLY A 565 -4.63 -29.47 0.40
C GLY A 565 -4.62 -27.95 0.49
N PHE A 566 -5.80 -27.40 0.81
CA PHE A 566 -6.00 -26.01 1.19
C PHE A 566 -6.30 -25.90 2.68
N PHE A 567 -5.97 -24.76 3.25
CA PHE A 567 -6.39 -24.33 4.58
C PHE A 567 -6.49 -22.80 4.66
N SER A 568 -7.14 -22.28 5.70
CA SER A 568 -7.42 -20.86 5.80
C SER A 568 -7.21 -20.31 7.21
N CYS A 569 -7.46 -19.01 7.39
CA CYS A 569 -7.52 -18.39 8.72
C CYS A 569 -8.59 -19.07 9.61
N ALA A 570 -9.65 -19.64 9.02
CA ALA A 570 -10.77 -20.25 9.74
C ALA A 570 -10.59 -21.76 9.95
N VAL A 571 -9.97 -22.46 9.00
CA VAL A 571 -9.92 -23.93 8.97
C VAL A 571 -8.50 -24.41 8.69
N GLY A 572 -8.03 -25.42 9.44
CA GLY A 572 -6.75 -26.08 9.20
C GLY A 572 -6.79 -27.08 8.05
N ASN A 573 -5.65 -27.71 7.75
CA ASN A 573 -5.54 -28.71 6.69
C ASN A 573 -5.91 -30.10 7.22
N PRO A 574 -7.01 -30.71 6.76
CA PRO A 574 -7.45 -32.02 7.26
C PRO A 574 -6.60 -33.20 6.77
N LEU A 575 -5.72 -33.00 5.78
CA LEU A 575 -4.76 -34.02 5.33
C LEU A 575 -3.62 -34.27 6.33
N LEU A 576 -3.46 -33.41 7.32
CA LEU A 576 -2.63 -33.68 8.48
C LEU A 576 -3.31 -34.73 9.35
N LYS A 577 -2.87 -35.98 9.24
CA LYS A 577 -3.29 -37.03 10.19
C LYS A 577 -2.72 -36.70 11.57
N SER A 578 -3.56 -36.23 12.49
CA SER A 578 -3.25 -36.32 13.91
C SER A 578 -3.13 -37.80 14.28
N SER A 579 -2.00 -38.22 14.79
CA SER A 579 -1.79 -39.56 15.35
C SER A 579 -2.69 -39.86 16.57
N VAL A 580 -3.45 -38.88 16.99
CA VAL A 580 -4.48 -38.99 18.06
C VAL A 580 -5.77 -38.40 17.50
N SER A 581 -6.63 -39.27 17.02
CA SER A 581 -8.03 -38.97 16.69
C SER A 581 -8.84 -38.76 17.98
N THR A 582 -8.63 -37.61 18.64
CA THR A 582 -9.59 -37.07 19.60
C THR A 582 -10.53 -36.14 18.82
N GLU A 583 -11.79 -36.56 18.71
CA GLU A 583 -12.87 -35.70 18.21
C GLU A 583 -12.82 -34.37 18.96
N GLY A 584 -12.60 -33.27 18.22
CA GLY A 584 -12.59 -31.92 18.79
C GLY A 584 -11.26 -31.16 18.73
N VAL A 585 -10.14 -31.74 18.26
CA VAL A 585 -8.90 -30.99 18.08
C VAL A 585 -8.96 -30.25 16.74
N PRO A 586 -8.84 -28.90 16.70
CA PRO A 586 -8.80 -28.17 15.44
C PRO A 586 -7.62 -28.62 14.61
N SER A 587 -7.85 -28.95 13.35
CA SER A 587 -6.81 -29.34 12.40
C SER A 587 -5.76 -28.23 12.28
N LEU A 588 -4.48 -28.62 12.25
CA LEU A 588 -3.37 -27.68 12.22
C LEU A 588 -3.36 -26.86 10.91
N LYS A 589 -3.01 -25.59 10.99
CA LYS A 589 -2.89 -24.68 9.85
C LYS A 589 -1.48 -24.77 9.25
N LYS A 590 -1.11 -25.94 8.78
CA LYS A 590 0.17 -26.20 8.11
C LYS A 590 0.03 -27.26 7.02
N CYS A 591 1.08 -27.44 6.24
CA CYS A 591 1.13 -28.47 5.20
C CYS A 591 1.53 -29.83 5.76
N PRO A 592 1.12 -30.94 5.09
CA PRO A 592 1.64 -32.28 5.36
C PRO A 592 3.15 -32.36 5.10
N GLU A 593 3.78 -33.40 5.66
CA GLU A 593 5.21 -33.67 5.43
C GLU A 593 5.51 -33.83 3.93
N GLY A 594 6.63 -33.26 3.49
CA GLY A 594 7.06 -33.26 2.09
C GLY A 594 6.34 -32.23 1.21
N PHE A 595 5.46 -31.40 1.79
CA PHE A 595 4.77 -30.31 1.09
C PHE A 595 5.20 -28.95 1.63
N SER A 596 5.33 -27.97 0.75
CA SER A 596 5.58 -26.57 1.09
C SER A 596 4.30 -25.74 1.05
N GLN A 597 4.24 -24.75 1.93
CA GLN A 597 3.11 -23.82 2.05
C GLN A 597 3.28 -22.63 1.10
N HIS A 598 2.22 -22.33 0.38
CA HIS A 598 2.13 -21.14 -0.47
C HIS A 598 0.84 -20.38 -0.23
N LEU A 599 0.85 -19.08 -0.46
CA LEU A 599 -0.35 -18.26 -0.38
C LEU A 599 -1.20 -18.45 -1.64
N ALA A 600 -2.48 -18.74 -1.47
CA ALA A 600 -3.47 -18.69 -2.55
C ALA A 600 -4.04 -17.28 -2.72
N VAL A 601 -4.61 -16.72 -1.66
CA VAL A 601 -5.23 -15.39 -1.67
C VAL A 601 -5.38 -14.85 -0.24
N ILE A 602 -5.36 -13.53 -0.09
CA ILE A 602 -5.89 -12.84 1.09
C ILE A 602 -7.24 -12.28 0.71
N SER A 603 -8.30 -12.78 1.31
CA SER A 603 -9.66 -12.34 1.05
C SER A 603 -10.25 -11.72 2.32
N ASP A 604 -10.42 -10.40 2.31
CA ASP A 604 -11.02 -9.62 3.38
C ASP A 604 -10.43 -9.94 4.78
N GLY A 605 -9.11 -9.83 4.91
CA GLY A 605 -8.38 -10.09 6.15
C GLY A 605 -8.21 -11.58 6.49
N CYS A 606 -8.64 -12.50 5.63
CA CYS A 606 -8.42 -13.93 5.80
C CYS A 606 -7.44 -14.49 4.78
N GLN A 607 -6.35 -15.07 5.25
CA GLN A 607 -5.38 -15.77 4.42
C GLN A 607 -5.87 -17.18 4.11
N VAL A 608 -5.85 -17.54 2.81
CA VAL A 608 -6.03 -18.89 2.31
C VAL A 608 -4.70 -19.37 1.74
N SER A 609 -4.23 -20.50 2.23
CA SER A 609 -2.97 -21.12 1.84
C SER A 609 -3.21 -22.48 1.18
N TYR A 610 -2.27 -22.91 0.37
CA TYR A 610 -2.28 -24.23 -0.25
C TYR A 610 -0.93 -24.90 -0.12
N CYS A 611 -0.94 -26.22 -0.19
CA CYS A 611 0.22 -27.07 -0.03
C CYS A 611 0.54 -27.79 -1.34
N ILE A 612 1.77 -27.71 -1.78
CA ILE A 612 2.28 -28.44 -2.94
C ILE A 612 3.57 -29.16 -2.60
N LYS A 613 3.93 -30.15 -3.42
CA LYS A 613 5.24 -30.81 -3.28
C LYS A 613 6.34 -29.75 -3.19
N ALA A 614 7.17 -29.89 -2.16
CA ALA A 614 8.29 -29.01 -1.95
C ALA A 614 9.26 -28.98 -3.15
N GLY A 615 9.90 -27.87 -3.31
CA GLY A 615 10.88 -27.66 -4.38
C GLY A 615 10.28 -27.33 -5.75
N VAL A 616 8.97 -27.55 -5.99
CA VAL A 616 8.36 -27.32 -7.31
C VAL A 616 8.32 -25.83 -7.70
N PHE A 617 8.09 -24.94 -6.72
CA PHE A 617 8.08 -23.50 -6.93
C PHE A 617 9.30 -22.79 -6.30
N THR A 618 10.43 -23.50 -6.21
CA THR A 618 11.67 -22.92 -5.72
C THR A 618 12.43 -22.25 -6.85
N GLY A 619 12.98 -21.08 -6.57
CA GLY A 619 13.72 -20.25 -7.54
C GLY A 619 12.98 -18.95 -7.90
N GLY A 620 13.59 -18.18 -8.77
CA GLY A 620 13.06 -16.86 -9.18
C GLY A 620 13.45 -15.75 -8.21
N SER A 621 12.63 -14.70 -8.17
CA SER A 621 12.79 -13.58 -7.23
C SER A 621 12.07 -13.84 -5.92
N LEU A 622 12.64 -13.34 -4.83
CA LEU A 622 11.95 -13.36 -3.54
C LEU A 622 10.67 -12.50 -3.61
N PRO A 623 9.58 -12.94 -2.97
CA PRO A 623 8.35 -12.19 -2.98
C PRO A 623 8.53 -10.84 -2.26
N PRO A 624 7.96 -9.74 -2.79
CA PRO A 624 7.94 -8.47 -2.10
C PRO A 624 7.05 -8.53 -0.85
N ALA A 625 7.25 -7.60 0.07
CA ALA A 625 6.35 -7.45 1.21
C ALA A 625 4.93 -7.11 0.73
N ARG A 626 3.95 -7.81 1.28
CA ARG A 626 2.53 -7.53 1.06
C ARG A 626 2.12 -6.38 1.95
N LEU A 627 1.70 -5.30 1.32
CA LEU A 627 1.33 -4.08 2.04
C LEU A 627 -0.17 -4.09 2.37
N PRO A 628 -0.57 -3.53 3.52
CA PRO A 628 -1.97 -3.30 3.84
C PRO A 628 -2.58 -2.25 2.87
N PRO A 629 -3.90 -2.08 2.76
CA PRO A 629 -4.91 -2.74 3.59
C PRO A 629 -5.28 -4.14 3.08
N PHE A 630 -5.58 -5.03 4.02
CA PHE A 630 -6.01 -6.41 3.75
C PHE A 630 -7.53 -6.58 3.89
N THR A 631 -8.13 -5.74 4.71
CA THR A 631 -9.58 -5.64 4.91
C THR A 631 -10.19 -4.74 3.83
N ARG A 632 -11.35 -5.12 3.30
CA ARG A 632 -12.09 -4.26 2.37
C ARG A 632 -12.82 -3.16 3.13
N PRO A 633 -12.77 -1.90 2.66
CA PRO A 633 -13.59 -0.86 3.25
C PRO A 633 -15.08 -1.21 3.06
N PRO A 634 -15.94 -0.90 4.04
CA PRO A 634 -17.37 -1.03 3.83
C PRO A 634 -17.82 -0.03 2.75
N LEU A 635 -18.76 -0.46 1.90
CA LEU A 635 -19.41 0.45 0.96
C LEU A 635 -20.34 1.38 1.74
N LEU A 636 -19.93 2.63 1.87
CA LEU A 636 -20.74 3.66 2.49
C LEU A 636 -21.71 4.21 1.43
N SER A 637 -23.00 4.07 1.67
CA SER A 637 -24.01 4.85 0.95
C SER A 637 -23.74 6.33 1.23
N GLN A 638 -23.44 7.11 0.21
CA GLN A 638 -23.37 8.56 0.33
C GLN A 638 -24.81 9.11 0.48
N SER A 639 -25.36 9.02 1.67
CA SER A 639 -26.53 9.85 1.99
C SER A 639 -26.01 11.22 2.38
N THR A 640 -26.28 12.18 1.53
CA THR A 640 -26.13 13.60 1.82
C THR A 640 -26.94 13.98 3.05
N ASN A 641 -26.34 14.82 3.88
CA ASN A 641 -26.88 15.56 5.00
C ASN A 641 -26.80 14.91 6.37
N THR A 642 -26.38 15.73 7.29
CA THR A 642 -26.26 15.60 8.75
C THR A 642 -26.75 14.27 9.31
N VAL A 643 -25.86 13.29 9.43
CA VAL A 643 -26.19 12.00 10.03
C VAL A 643 -26.01 12.12 11.53
N LEU A 644 -27.08 11.91 12.28
CA LEU A 644 -27.06 11.76 13.72
C LEU A 644 -27.05 10.26 14.05
N VAL A 645 -26.02 9.79 14.67
CA VAL A 645 -25.95 8.40 15.17
C VAL A 645 -26.07 8.42 16.69
N THR A 646 -27.14 7.82 17.20
CA THR A 646 -27.37 7.69 18.64
C THR A 646 -27.12 6.24 19.06
N ASN A 647 -26.18 6.01 19.94
CA ASN A 647 -26.06 4.73 20.61
C ASN A 647 -26.94 4.75 21.87
N ARG A 648 -27.98 3.89 21.90
CA ARG A 648 -28.95 3.81 23.00
C ARG A 648 -28.34 3.21 24.28
N GLU A 649 -27.31 2.38 24.15
CA GLU A 649 -26.70 1.71 25.31
C GLU A 649 -25.79 2.64 26.12
N ILE A 650 -25.13 3.62 25.46
CA ILE A 650 -24.17 4.52 26.09
C ILE A 650 -24.70 5.97 26.19
N ALA A 651 -25.94 6.22 25.80
CA ALA A 651 -26.58 7.54 25.78
C ALA A 651 -25.73 8.65 25.10
N ARG A 652 -24.92 8.30 24.13
CA ARG A 652 -24.07 9.22 23.38
C ARG A 652 -24.53 9.33 21.93
N SER A 653 -24.45 10.53 21.37
CA SER A 653 -24.83 10.81 20.00
C SER A 653 -23.73 11.58 19.30
N TRP A 654 -23.44 11.20 18.06
CA TRP A 654 -22.43 11.83 17.23
C TRP A 654 -23.08 12.58 16.07
N ILE A 655 -22.52 13.73 15.76
CA ILE A 655 -22.92 14.58 14.65
C ILE A 655 -21.79 14.57 13.63
N LYS A 656 -22.12 14.32 12.36
CA LYS A 656 -21.18 14.50 11.26
C LYS A 656 -21.17 15.98 10.87
N ASP A 657 -20.03 16.62 10.96
CA ASP A 657 -19.83 17.99 10.51
C ASP A 657 -19.90 18.03 8.97
N SER A 658 -20.78 18.84 8.43
CA SER A 658 -21.04 18.95 6.99
C SER A 658 -19.89 19.61 6.20
N GLN A 659 -19.05 20.40 6.86
CA GLN A 659 -17.92 21.09 6.21
C GLN A 659 -16.65 20.27 6.25
N THR A 660 -16.36 19.62 7.39
CA THR A 660 -15.13 18.86 7.59
C THR A 660 -15.32 17.36 7.33
N HIS A 661 -16.56 16.89 7.13
CA HIS A 661 -16.95 15.48 7.01
C HIS A 661 -16.52 14.59 8.19
N ARG A 662 -16.16 15.20 9.34
CA ARG A 662 -15.74 14.49 10.56
C ARG A 662 -16.91 14.21 11.48
N TRP A 663 -16.83 13.09 12.18
CA TRP A 663 -17.71 12.77 13.27
C TRP A 663 -17.17 13.42 14.55
N ARG A 664 -18.02 14.12 15.28
CA ARG A 664 -17.71 14.63 16.61
C ARG A 664 -18.81 14.27 17.59
N LEU A 665 -18.45 14.13 18.86
CA LEU A 665 -19.44 13.93 19.89
C LEU A 665 -20.32 15.19 19.96
N GLY A 666 -21.63 15.00 19.84
CA GLY A 666 -22.58 16.11 19.91
C GLY A 666 -22.76 16.60 21.34
N GLU A 667 -22.66 17.90 21.54
CA GLU A 667 -23.04 18.50 22.83
C GLU A 667 -24.56 18.41 23.02
N PRO A 668 -25.06 18.31 24.29
CA PRO A 668 -26.48 18.12 24.57
C PRO A 668 -27.38 19.20 23.95
N LEU A 669 -26.90 20.42 23.86
CA LEU A 669 -27.61 21.55 23.23
C LEU A 669 -27.67 21.45 21.69
N GLU A 670 -26.61 21.00 21.06
CA GLU A 670 -26.54 20.78 19.61
C GLU A 670 -27.38 19.57 19.20
N LEU A 671 -27.35 18.50 19.99
CA LEU A 671 -28.18 17.33 19.79
C LEU A 671 -29.66 17.67 19.84
N ARG A 672 -30.07 18.53 20.80
CA ARG A 672 -31.45 19.02 20.88
C ARG A 672 -31.85 19.88 19.65
N ARG A 673 -30.90 20.68 19.11
CA ARG A 673 -31.12 21.45 17.88
C ARG A 673 -31.20 20.53 16.65
N ALA A 674 -30.29 19.58 16.50
CA ALA A 674 -30.31 18.61 15.41
C ALA A 674 -31.55 17.73 15.45
N MET A 675 -31.99 17.25 16.63
CA MET A 675 -33.25 16.51 16.77
C MET A 675 -34.45 17.39 16.47
N LYS A 676 -34.44 18.67 16.84
CA LYS A 676 -35.54 19.60 16.44
C LYS A 676 -35.60 19.82 14.95
N VAL A 677 -34.49 19.86 14.23
CA VAL A 677 -34.43 19.96 12.78
C VAL A 677 -34.94 18.68 12.13
N ILE A 678 -34.54 17.51 12.64
CA ILE A 678 -34.98 16.21 12.12
C ILE A 678 -36.46 15.93 12.43
N HIS A 679 -36.95 16.32 13.60
CA HIS A 679 -38.35 16.12 13.98
C HIS A 679 -39.24 17.37 13.76
N GLY A 680 -38.65 18.53 13.51
CA GLY A 680 -39.37 19.82 13.32
C GLY A 680 -39.91 20.04 11.91
N ASN A 681 -39.47 19.26 10.93
CA ASN A 681 -40.02 19.30 9.57
C ASN A 681 -41.39 18.60 9.43
N SER A 682 -41.97 18.09 10.53
CA SER A 682 -43.31 17.53 10.52
C SER A 682 -44.41 18.53 10.97
N LYS A 683 -44.02 19.75 11.39
CA LYS A 683 -45.00 20.86 11.53
C LYS A 683 -44.81 21.83 10.38
N GLY A 684 -45.45 21.50 9.27
CA GLY A 684 -45.56 22.40 8.14
C GLY A 684 -46.07 23.79 8.59
N LEU A 685 -45.41 24.82 8.12
CA LEU A 685 -46.02 26.16 8.07
C LEU A 685 -47.45 25.99 7.59
N SER A 686 -48.41 26.61 8.32
CA SER A 686 -49.80 26.53 7.96
C SER A 686 -49.98 26.89 6.48
N GLY A 687 -50.72 26.04 5.74
CA GLY A 687 -50.85 26.15 4.28
C GLY A 687 -51.28 27.52 3.73
N GLY A 688 -51.64 28.48 4.60
CA GLY A 688 -51.95 29.86 4.20
C GLY A 688 -50.72 30.78 4.06
N ALA A 689 -49.64 30.55 4.85
CA ALA A 689 -48.44 31.39 4.77
C ALA A 689 -47.51 30.98 3.60
N THR A 690 -47.41 29.66 3.31
CA THR A 690 -46.69 29.17 2.14
C THR A 690 -47.40 29.49 0.83
N ALA A 691 -48.73 29.47 0.78
CA ALA A 691 -49.48 29.87 -0.39
C ALA A 691 -49.31 31.37 -0.72
N GLY A 692 -49.25 32.24 0.30
CA GLY A 692 -49.06 33.68 0.09
C GLY A 692 -47.68 34.06 -0.44
N ILE A 693 -46.58 33.40 0.06
CA ILE A 693 -45.22 33.68 -0.38
C ILE A 693 -44.97 33.08 -1.77
N THR A 694 -45.50 31.91 -2.08
CA THR A 694 -45.30 31.29 -3.41
C THR A 694 -46.07 32.02 -4.48
N VAL A 695 -47.32 32.48 -4.22
CA VAL A 695 -48.08 33.27 -5.17
C VAL A 695 -47.43 34.64 -5.41
N GLY A 696 -46.89 35.29 -4.37
CA GLY A 696 -46.16 36.55 -4.50
C GLY A 696 -44.88 36.41 -5.34
N VAL A 697 -44.06 35.40 -5.09
CA VAL A 697 -42.81 35.17 -5.82
C VAL A 697 -43.07 34.75 -7.26
N THR A 698 -44.06 33.88 -7.50
CA THR A 698 -44.40 33.44 -8.87
C THR A 698 -45.02 34.55 -9.73
N THR A 699 -45.83 35.45 -9.15
CA THR A 699 -46.35 36.59 -9.90
C THR A 699 -45.28 37.62 -10.25
N VAL A 700 -44.32 37.88 -9.36
CA VAL A 700 -43.18 38.76 -9.65
C VAL A 700 -42.26 38.12 -10.70
N LEU A 701 -41.97 36.82 -10.60
CA LEU A 701 -41.16 36.11 -11.60
C LEU A 701 -41.84 36.07 -12.97
N ALA A 702 -43.17 35.81 -13.01
CA ALA A 702 -43.92 35.83 -14.25
C ALA A 702 -43.98 37.24 -14.89
N ALA A 703 -44.08 38.30 -14.09
CA ALA A 703 -44.00 39.68 -14.58
C ALA A 703 -42.59 40.02 -15.13
N VAL A 704 -41.54 39.60 -14.48
CA VAL A 704 -40.13 39.77 -14.96
C VAL A 704 -39.88 39.00 -16.23
N ILE A 705 -40.36 37.76 -16.32
CA ILE A 705 -40.26 36.94 -17.54
C ILE A 705 -41.07 37.54 -18.70
N ALA A 706 -42.31 38.03 -18.41
CA ALA A 706 -43.12 38.68 -19.41
C ALA A 706 -42.47 39.96 -19.94
N LEU A 707 -41.87 40.77 -19.06
CA LEU A 707 -41.10 41.97 -19.43
C LEU A 707 -39.85 41.64 -20.22
N ALA A 708 -39.15 40.56 -19.88
CA ALA A 708 -37.97 40.07 -20.62
C ALA A 708 -38.38 39.56 -22.01
N ILE A 709 -39.48 38.80 -22.11
CA ILE A 709 -40.02 38.32 -23.39
C ILE A 709 -40.51 39.49 -24.25
N TYR A 710 -41.19 40.47 -23.64
CA TYR A 710 -41.59 41.68 -24.34
C TYR A 710 -40.40 42.51 -24.84
N GLY A 711 -39.38 42.67 -23.99
CA GLY A 711 -38.15 43.35 -24.34
C GLY A 711 -37.39 42.64 -25.50
N THR A 712 -37.26 41.32 -25.43
CA THR A 712 -36.59 40.53 -26.48
C THR A 712 -37.40 40.49 -27.78
N ARG A 713 -38.75 40.45 -27.71
CA ARG A 713 -39.61 40.56 -28.91
C ARG A 713 -39.54 41.94 -29.54
N LYS A 714 -39.48 42.99 -28.74
CA LYS A 714 -39.33 44.37 -29.22
C LYS A 714 -37.94 44.59 -29.83
N TYR A 715 -36.91 43.99 -29.23
CA TYR A 715 -35.51 44.04 -29.76
C TYR A 715 -35.40 43.29 -31.08
N LYS A 716 -35.92 42.05 -31.17
CA LYS A 716 -35.95 41.26 -32.40
C LYS A 716 -36.78 41.91 -33.51
N ARG A 717 -37.90 42.62 -33.20
CA ARG A 717 -38.64 43.37 -34.21
C ARG A 717 -37.85 44.54 -34.78
N ARG A 718 -37.00 45.20 -33.98
CA ARG A 718 -36.09 46.25 -34.47
C ARG A 718 -34.97 45.68 -35.34
N GLU A 719 -34.45 44.56 -34.95
CA GLU A 719 -33.38 43.88 -35.73
C GLU A 719 -33.94 43.33 -37.06
N TYR A 720 -35.16 42.82 -37.09
CA TYR A 720 -35.83 42.38 -38.31
C TYR A 720 -36.14 43.55 -39.25
N GLN A 721 -36.50 44.72 -38.75
CA GLN A 721 -36.72 45.90 -39.55
C GLN A 721 -35.43 46.43 -40.16
N LEU A 722 -34.36 46.42 -39.43
CA LEU A 722 -33.01 46.79 -39.91
C LEU A 722 -32.51 45.78 -40.97
N PHE A 723 -32.78 44.50 -40.79
CA PHE A 723 -32.36 43.46 -41.74
C PHE A 723 -33.21 43.48 -43.03
N GLU A 724 -34.47 43.91 -42.98
CA GLU A 724 -35.31 44.08 -44.15
C GLU A 724 -34.95 45.37 -44.95
N GLU A 725 -34.46 46.38 -44.24
CA GLU A 725 -33.95 47.60 -44.85
C GLU A 725 -32.60 47.37 -45.57
N GLU A 726 -31.72 46.57 -44.94
CA GLU A 726 -30.44 46.16 -45.54
C GLU A 726 -30.65 45.18 -46.70
N ARG A 727 -31.65 44.32 -46.66
CA ARG A 727 -32.01 43.41 -47.75
C ARG A 727 -32.64 44.11 -48.94
N ARG A 728 -33.38 45.22 -48.73
CA ARG A 728 -33.91 46.06 -49.82
C ARG A 728 -32.82 46.82 -50.53
N ASN A 729 -31.76 47.17 -49.85
CA ASN A 729 -30.61 47.87 -50.44
C ASN A 729 -29.68 46.92 -51.23
N LEU A 730 -29.64 45.61 -50.87
CA LEU A 730 -28.85 44.61 -51.58
C LEU A 730 -29.54 43.96 -52.77
N THR A 731 -30.87 44.13 -52.95
CA THR A 731 -31.63 43.59 -54.10
C THR A 731 -31.72 44.52 -55.29
N SER A 732 -31.08 45.71 -55.20
CA SER A 732 -31.04 46.65 -56.36
C SER A 732 -29.78 46.54 -57.21
N GLU A 733 -28.83 45.71 -56.91
CA GLU A 733 -27.62 45.46 -57.68
C GLU A 733 -27.44 43.95 -57.88
N ILE A 734 -27.93 43.34 -58.92
CA ILE A 734 -27.35 42.27 -59.74
C ILE A 734 -28.45 41.71 -60.67
N LEU A 735 -28.30 41.95 -61.93
CA LEU A 735 -28.94 41.35 -63.09
C LEU A 735 -28.03 40.25 -63.70
N PRO A 736 -28.39 39.49 -64.67
CA PRO A 736 -29.07 38.20 -64.65
C PRO A 736 -28.27 37.06 -65.33
N PRO A 737 -28.87 36.05 -66.03
CA PRO A 737 -28.70 34.63 -65.72
C PRO A 737 -27.98 33.82 -66.78
N GLU A 738 -27.71 32.53 -66.57
CA GLU A 738 -27.67 31.48 -67.59
C GLU A 738 -27.75 30.06 -67.01
N ASP A 739 -28.74 29.37 -67.43
CA ASP A 739 -28.96 28.07 -68.03
C ASP A 739 -28.25 26.79 -67.53
N PHE A 740 -29.14 25.87 -67.05
CA PHE A 740 -29.35 24.40 -67.28
C PHE A 740 -28.19 23.38 -67.31
N PRO A 741 -28.44 22.03 -67.14
CA PRO A 741 -29.68 21.28 -66.78
C PRO A 741 -29.48 20.13 -65.76
N ALA A 742 -30.60 19.45 -65.53
CA ALA A 742 -30.82 18.25 -64.67
C ALA A 742 -30.15 16.96 -65.11
N SER A 743 -30.01 16.06 -64.19
CA SER A 743 -30.33 14.62 -64.26
C SER A 743 -30.05 13.96 -62.89
N GLU A 744 -31.09 13.45 -62.31
CA GLU A 744 -31.47 12.02 -62.21
C GLU A 744 -30.74 11.19 -61.14
N LEU A 745 -31.55 10.81 -60.16
CA LEU A 745 -31.92 9.43 -59.76
C LEU A 745 -30.87 8.62 -58.96
N GLN A 746 -31.18 8.19 -57.79
CA GLN A 746 -31.78 6.95 -57.32
C GLN A 746 -31.25 6.51 -55.96
N GLN A 747 -32.22 6.39 -55.04
CA GLN A 747 -32.54 5.27 -54.12
C GLN A 747 -31.42 4.46 -53.46
N SER A 748 -31.34 4.51 -52.12
CA SER A 748 -31.69 3.49 -51.09
C SER A 748 -31.11 2.07 -51.25
N PRO A 749 -31.10 1.21 -50.23
CA PRO A 749 -30.91 1.32 -48.76
C PRO A 749 -29.92 0.28 -48.21
N ALA A 750 -29.46 0.44 -47.04
CA ALA A 750 -29.35 -0.64 -46.03
C ALA A 750 -28.88 -0.06 -44.67
#